data_457b1d139085b1ee8f49e215c5aa8a2e
#
_entry.id   457b1d139085b1ee8f49e215c5aa8a2e
#
_cell.length_a   1.000
_cell.length_b   1.000
_cell.length_c   1.000
_cell.angle_alpha   90.00
_cell.angle_beta   90.00
_cell.angle_gamma   90.00
#
_symmetry.space_group_name_H-M   'P 1'
#
loop_
_entity.id
_entity.type
_entity.pdbx_description
1 polymer ?
#
loop_
_entity_poly.entity_id
_entity_poly.type
_entity_poly.pdbx_seq_one_letter_code
_entity_poly.pdbx_strand_id
1 'polypeptide(L)'
;QGFVFDPRDETFQLTGGGGQHGMSMDDWGRTYVCANSEPFSLVMYDSRYLVRNPFLQAPPPAVNVAPAGKFTRLFRTSTVEPWRALRTRLRSQGIVPGSDEGGSPSGFFTGATGVTVYRGDAFPAEYSANLFVGDVSNNLIHRALAVAGGLLVTARSAETGREFVASSDNYFRPVQMANGPDGCLWVIDMYRELIEGAAFLPPSILKHMDVGSGVDRGRIWRIMPAGKRPSLPRLSKSKTVELVALLEHPNGWHRDTASRLLYERQDPSAIGPLRQIATRSSTPLGRTHALYALAGLKALGPDDILAALADPESRVREHALRLAEPFCHDDARVQSRMEAMVGDPDPLVRYQLAFSLGVLPGTRAAGPLAALAIKDGADAWCRIAILSSISGCAGDMFRQLAGNRAFRASLPGRTFLAMLAAQATAIRPADVDVVLVAIDGPLADDQPAARAIVAELMDKVTSETRTRLAGTGGGRARAILAELLDEARATAADEKKPPKIRAAAVRALRFASFVTEREPLAALLASRQPGEVQAAAVDTLASYSDAAVAGVLLAAWPGMSPKMRASAAEAIFGRPVWIGAFLDAVESGSVGRSDVEPSRLNLLKSYPDLAVRTRAAKIFSSGLARRQDVVAAYQKALERKGDRERGRAVFEKNCSSCHRLENVGQRVGAELSAIRDRGLEAVLLNILDPNREVMPQFLSYVLVTTSGRVLTGMISAETANSLTIKKPDGSAENVLRLDIEELRSTGQSYMPEGLEKQIDVAAMADLLAYLNSVK
;
A
#
# COMPACT_ATOMS: atom_id res chain seq x y z
N GLN A 1 -7.32 5.76 0.16
CA GLN A 1 -7.01 5.79 1.58
C GLN A 1 -8.23 6.34 2.34
N GLY A 2 -8.58 5.73 3.50
CA GLY A 2 -9.67 6.22 4.35
C GLY A 2 -9.24 7.44 5.17
N PHE A 3 -10.19 8.23 5.62
CA PHE A 3 -9.94 9.36 6.51
C PHE A 3 -11.08 9.53 7.53
N VAL A 4 -10.76 10.14 8.66
CA VAL A 4 -11.73 10.65 9.64
C VAL A 4 -11.70 12.16 9.56
N PHE A 5 -12.87 12.77 9.42
CA PHE A 5 -13.06 14.21 9.39
C PHE A 5 -13.72 14.68 10.68
N ASP A 6 -13.16 15.70 11.33
CA ASP A 6 -13.80 16.39 12.46
C ASP A 6 -14.42 17.70 11.94
N PRO A 7 -15.76 17.80 11.91
CA PRO A 7 -16.42 18.99 11.37
C PRO A 7 -16.36 20.23 12.28
N ARG A 8 -15.85 20.09 13.53
CA ARG A 8 -15.78 21.19 14.50
C ARG A 8 -14.59 22.12 14.23
N ASP A 9 -13.46 21.55 13.84
CA ASP A 9 -12.23 22.27 13.55
C ASP A 9 -11.77 22.09 12.09
N GLU A 10 -12.59 21.43 11.29
CA GLU A 10 -12.38 21.16 9.85
C GLU A 10 -11.06 20.41 9.58
N THR A 11 -10.60 19.61 10.56
CA THR A 11 -9.41 18.79 10.41
C THR A 11 -9.75 17.40 9.89
N PHE A 12 -8.78 16.75 9.23
CA PHE A 12 -8.90 15.35 8.87
C PHE A 12 -7.62 14.58 9.19
N GLN A 13 -7.79 13.31 9.51
CA GLN A 13 -6.71 12.36 9.76
C GLN A 13 -6.85 11.17 8.83
N LEU A 14 -5.74 10.75 8.23
CA LEU A 14 -5.71 9.54 7.41
C LEU A 14 -5.83 8.31 8.32
N THR A 15 -6.69 7.37 7.90
CA THR A 15 -6.87 6.09 8.58
C THR A 15 -6.30 4.94 7.76
N GLY A 16 -6.16 3.78 8.38
CA GLY A 16 -5.85 2.55 7.68
C GLY A 16 -7.02 2.09 6.82
N GLY A 17 -6.71 1.53 5.67
CA GLY A 17 -7.71 1.01 4.77
C GLY A 17 -8.35 2.06 3.87
N GLY A 18 -9.30 1.63 3.12
CA GLY A 18 -10.06 2.40 2.14
C GLY A 18 -10.57 1.43 1.10
N GLY A 19 -11.90 1.41 0.90
CA GLY A 19 -12.53 0.62 -0.15
C GLY A 19 -12.61 1.41 -1.44
N GLN A 20 -12.68 0.70 -2.54
CA GLN A 20 -12.97 1.31 -3.83
C GLN A 20 -14.46 1.65 -3.93
N HIS A 21 -15.34 0.76 -3.43
CA HIS A 21 -16.78 0.81 -3.66
C HIS A 21 -17.64 0.55 -2.42
N GLY A 22 -17.12 0.72 -1.24
CA GLY A 22 -17.92 0.59 -0.03
C GLY A 22 -17.12 0.33 1.23
N MET A 23 -17.71 0.73 2.35
CA MET A 23 -17.20 0.52 3.69
C MET A 23 -18.37 0.27 4.65
N SER A 24 -18.21 -0.66 5.57
CA SER A 24 -19.16 -0.92 6.64
C SER A 24 -18.42 -1.35 7.90
N MET A 25 -19.02 -1.09 9.05
CA MET A 25 -18.51 -1.54 10.34
C MET A 25 -19.48 -2.54 10.97
N ASP A 26 -18.92 -3.54 11.68
CA ASP A 26 -19.73 -4.38 12.57
C ASP A 26 -20.05 -3.65 13.88
N ASP A 27 -20.78 -4.31 14.76
CA ASP A 27 -21.15 -3.76 16.08
C ASP A 27 -19.96 -3.46 17.01
N TRP A 28 -18.81 -4.00 16.69
CA TRP A 28 -17.55 -3.84 17.42
C TRP A 28 -16.52 -2.93 16.70
N GLY A 29 -16.97 -2.18 15.69
CA GLY A 29 -16.13 -1.23 14.99
C GLY A 29 -15.09 -1.87 14.07
N ARG A 30 -15.15 -3.18 13.77
CA ARG A 30 -14.31 -3.77 12.73
C ARG A 30 -14.78 -3.26 11.38
N THR A 31 -13.85 -2.73 10.61
CA THR A 31 -14.13 -2.12 9.31
C THR A 31 -13.94 -3.11 8.19
N TYR A 32 -14.98 -3.29 7.38
CA TYR A 32 -14.95 -4.06 6.15
C TYR A 32 -15.03 -3.13 4.95
N VAL A 33 -14.23 -3.43 3.93
CA VAL A 33 -14.19 -2.68 2.67
C VAL A 33 -14.28 -3.62 1.47
N CYS A 34 -14.68 -3.12 0.31
CA CYS A 34 -14.67 -3.90 -0.92
C CYS A 34 -14.08 -3.12 -2.09
N ALA A 35 -13.63 -3.87 -3.09
CA ALA A 35 -13.20 -3.40 -4.39
C ALA A 35 -13.75 -4.33 -5.47
N ASN A 36 -13.71 -3.92 -6.74
CA ASN A 36 -14.32 -4.65 -7.88
C ASN A 36 -14.19 -6.18 -7.81
N SER A 37 -13.01 -6.68 -7.50
CA SER A 37 -12.72 -8.12 -7.46
C SER A 37 -12.43 -8.65 -6.05
N GLU A 38 -12.56 -7.81 -5.04
CA GLU A 38 -12.33 -8.15 -3.63
C GLU A 38 -13.58 -7.85 -2.84
N PRO A 39 -14.48 -8.83 -2.70
CA PRO A 39 -15.80 -8.61 -2.09
C PRO A 39 -15.74 -8.26 -0.62
N PHE A 40 -14.80 -8.85 0.12
CA PHE A 40 -14.67 -8.68 1.56
C PHE A 40 -13.22 -8.55 1.98
N SER A 41 -12.83 -7.37 2.41
CA SER A 41 -11.53 -7.12 3.04
C SER A 41 -11.73 -6.53 4.42
N LEU A 42 -11.00 -7.06 5.41
CA LEU A 42 -11.00 -6.59 6.79
C LEU A 42 -9.84 -5.62 7.00
N VAL A 43 -10.10 -4.47 7.61
CA VAL A 43 -9.07 -3.51 8.00
C VAL A 43 -8.50 -3.92 9.36
N MET A 44 -7.20 -4.23 9.39
CA MET A 44 -6.54 -4.82 10.56
C MET A 44 -6.06 -3.79 11.57
N TYR A 45 -5.69 -2.59 11.15
CA TYR A 45 -5.19 -1.56 12.04
C TYR A 45 -5.54 -0.15 11.57
N ASP A 46 -5.56 0.80 12.49
CA ASP A 46 -5.63 2.22 12.22
C ASP A 46 -4.21 2.78 12.03
N SER A 47 -3.99 3.57 10.99
CA SER A 47 -2.70 4.20 10.68
C SER A 47 -2.17 5.07 11.81
N ARG A 48 -3.02 5.62 12.68
CA ARG A 48 -2.61 6.43 13.85
C ARG A 48 -1.63 5.71 14.78
N TYR A 49 -1.71 4.36 14.83
CA TYR A 49 -0.79 3.57 15.65
C TYR A 49 0.58 3.42 15.00
N LEU A 50 0.64 3.37 13.66
CA LEU A 50 1.91 3.19 12.95
C LEU A 50 2.80 4.42 12.96
N VAL A 51 2.21 5.63 12.97
CA VAL A 51 3.00 6.89 13.00
C VAL A 51 3.93 6.99 14.21
N ARG A 52 3.68 6.23 15.27
CA ARG A 52 4.55 6.19 16.47
C ARG A 52 5.92 5.57 16.17
N ASN A 53 5.99 4.65 15.23
CA ASN A 53 7.24 4.04 14.78
C ASN A 53 7.39 4.26 13.27
N PRO A 54 8.00 5.37 12.86
CA PRO A 54 8.14 5.72 11.46
C PRO A 54 9.07 4.80 10.66
N PHE A 55 9.87 3.97 11.33
CA PHE A 55 10.74 2.97 10.71
C PHE A 55 10.03 1.64 10.42
N LEU A 56 8.78 1.49 10.91
CA LEU A 56 8.02 0.26 10.71
C LEU A 56 7.39 0.22 9.31
N GLN A 57 7.85 -0.71 8.50
CA GLN A 57 7.20 -1.06 7.24
C GLN A 57 6.10 -2.09 7.50
N ALA A 58 4.85 -1.67 7.44
CA ALA A 58 3.70 -2.54 7.59
C ALA A 58 3.06 -2.87 6.24
N PRO A 59 2.48 -4.06 6.06
CA PRO A 59 1.69 -4.37 4.87
C PRO A 59 0.43 -3.48 4.82
N PRO A 60 -0.26 -3.40 3.67
CA PRO A 60 -1.54 -2.71 3.59
C PRO A 60 -2.50 -3.19 4.68
N PRO A 61 -3.27 -2.27 5.32
CA PRO A 61 -4.13 -2.63 6.44
C PRO A 61 -5.32 -3.51 6.05
N ALA A 62 -5.79 -3.44 4.80
CA ALA A 62 -6.91 -4.24 4.32
C ALA A 62 -6.43 -5.61 3.84
N VAL A 63 -7.01 -6.67 4.40
CA VAL A 63 -6.73 -8.06 4.03
C VAL A 63 -7.99 -8.72 3.50
N ASN A 64 -7.88 -9.38 2.35
CA ASN A 64 -9.00 -10.15 1.80
C ASN A 64 -9.33 -11.34 2.71
N VAL A 65 -10.58 -11.44 3.14
CA VAL A 65 -11.07 -12.49 4.04
C VAL A 65 -11.99 -13.50 3.35
N ALA A 66 -12.25 -13.33 2.04
CA ALA A 66 -12.95 -14.34 1.24
C ALA A 66 -11.97 -15.45 0.82
N PRO A 67 -12.21 -16.74 1.13
CA PRO A 67 -11.25 -17.82 0.87
C PRO A 67 -10.82 -17.96 -0.59
N ALA A 68 -11.75 -17.77 -1.52
CA ALA A 68 -11.48 -17.82 -2.96
C ALA A 68 -11.22 -16.43 -3.58
N GLY A 69 -11.24 -15.36 -2.76
CA GLY A 69 -11.06 -13.98 -3.24
C GLY A 69 -12.01 -13.65 -4.39
N LYS A 70 -11.48 -13.10 -5.47
CA LYS A 70 -12.24 -12.78 -6.68
C LYS A 70 -12.90 -14.00 -7.34
N PHE A 71 -12.38 -15.19 -7.12
CA PHE A 71 -12.90 -16.44 -7.69
C PHE A 71 -14.01 -17.08 -6.84
N THR A 72 -14.52 -16.38 -5.82
CA THR A 72 -15.73 -16.80 -5.12
C THR A 72 -16.87 -16.96 -6.14
N ARG A 73 -17.43 -18.18 -6.21
CA ARG A 73 -18.44 -18.51 -7.20
C ARG A 73 -19.75 -17.78 -6.92
N LEU A 74 -20.32 -17.16 -7.96
CA LEU A 74 -21.60 -16.45 -7.94
C LEU A 74 -22.63 -17.16 -8.81
N PHE A 75 -23.91 -17.10 -8.40
CA PHE A 75 -25.02 -17.76 -9.06
C PHE A 75 -25.97 -16.74 -9.69
N ARG A 76 -25.56 -16.20 -10.83
CA ARG A 76 -26.32 -15.25 -11.62
C ARG A 76 -27.59 -15.90 -12.20
N THR A 77 -28.72 -15.17 -12.23
CA THR A 77 -29.99 -15.58 -12.86
C THR A 77 -30.33 -14.78 -14.12
N SER A 78 -29.74 -13.59 -14.29
CA SER A 78 -29.89 -12.80 -15.52
C SER A 78 -29.09 -13.38 -16.66
N THR A 79 -29.48 -13.10 -17.90
CA THR A 79 -28.68 -13.46 -19.07
C THR A 79 -27.38 -12.65 -19.12
N VAL A 80 -26.29 -13.27 -19.58
CA VAL A 80 -25.03 -12.53 -19.78
C VAL A 80 -25.20 -11.54 -20.93
N GLU A 81 -24.84 -10.29 -20.69
CA GLU A 81 -24.91 -9.26 -21.71
C GLU A 81 -24.01 -9.60 -22.89
N PRO A 82 -24.50 -9.50 -24.14
CA PRO A 82 -23.72 -9.88 -25.34
C PRO A 82 -22.37 -9.16 -25.43
N TRP A 83 -22.35 -7.87 -25.06
CA TRP A 83 -21.12 -7.07 -25.05
C TRP A 83 -20.09 -7.59 -24.03
N ARG A 84 -20.55 -8.08 -22.87
CA ARG A 84 -19.69 -8.63 -21.82
C ARG A 84 -19.07 -9.96 -22.28
N ALA A 85 -19.89 -10.85 -22.86
CA ALA A 85 -19.42 -12.11 -23.42
C ALA A 85 -18.37 -11.87 -24.52
N LEU A 86 -18.62 -10.91 -25.42
CA LEU A 86 -17.68 -10.53 -26.47
C LEU A 86 -16.37 -9.96 -25.87
N ARG A 87 -16.45 -9.02 -24.90
CA ARG A 87 -15.27 -8.45 -24.24
C ARG A 87 -14.40 -9.52 -23.59
N THR A 88 -15.00 -10.44 -22.83
CA THR A 88 -14.27 -11.52 -22.17
C THR A 88 -13.59 -12.43 -23.18
N ARG A 89 -14.28 -12.78 -24.28
CA ARG A 89 -13.70 -13.55 -25.37
C ARG A 89 -12.51 -12.84 -26.02
N LEU A 90 -12.62 -11.55 -26.28
CA LEU A 90 -11.52 -10.76 -26.85
C LEU A 90 -10.32 -10.65 -25.87
N ARG A 91 -10.59 -10.55 -24.57
CA ARG A 91 -9.55 -10.57 -23.53
C ARG A 91 -8.84 -11.91 -23.44
N SER A 92 -9.57 -13.03 -23.45
CA SER A 92 -8.97 -14.37 -23.41
C SER A 92 -8.13 -14.69 -24.66
N GLN A 93 -8.42 -14.03 -25.77
CA GLN A 93 -7.63 -14.11 -27.02
C GLN A 93 -6.46 -13.12 -27.06
N GLY A 94 -6.27 -12.28 -26.03
CA GLY A 94 -5.23 -11.24 -26.00
C GLY A 94 -5.47 -10.06 -26.96
N ILE A 95 -6.68 -9.98 -27.57
CA ILE A 95 -7.04 -8.93 -28.54
C ILE A 95 -7.37 -7.61 -27.83
N VAL A 96 -8.01 -7.68 -26.65
CA VAL A 96 -8.33 -6.52 -25.80
C VAL A 96 -7.61 -6.68 -24.46
N PRO A 97 -6.91 -5.66 -23.99
CA PRO A 97 -6.20 -5.74 -22.71
C PRO A 97 -7.16 -5.81 -21.54
N GLY A 98 -6.66 -6.36 -20.44
CA GLY A 98 -7.37 -6.50 -19.19
C GLY A 98 -7.35 -7.94 -18.66
N SER A 99 -7.86 -8.14 -17.45
CA SER A 99 -8.04 -9.49 -16.90
C SER A 99 -9.08 -10.24 -17.73
N ASP A 100 -8.78 -11.47 -18.09
CA ASP A 100 -9.72 -12.38 -18.76
C ASP A 100 -10.83 -12.89 -17.82
N GLU A 101 -10.82 -12.45 -16.55
CA GLU A 101 -11.81 -12.82 -15.54
C GLU A 101 -11.95 -14.36 -15.37
N GLY A 102 -10.84 -15.09 -15.58
CA GLY A 102 -10.83 -16.55 -15.56
C GLY A 102 -11.45 -17.18 -16.80
N GLY A 103 -11.56 -16.44 -17.91
CA GLY A 103 -12.16 -16.89 -19.18
C GLY A 103 -13.69 -16.95 -19.17
N SER A 104 -14.34 -16.54 -18.07
CA SER A 104 -15.80 -16.51 -17.93
C SER A 104 -16.33 -15.08 -17.84
N PRO A 105 -17.39 -14.72 -18.61
CA PRO A 105 -17.98 -13.40 -18.57
C PRO A 105 -18.84 -13.14 -17.30
N SER A 106 -19.07 -14.16 -16.48
CA SER A 106 -19.88 -14.08 -15.27
C SER A 106 -19.56 -15.24 -14.31
N GLY A 107 -20.14 -15.21 -13.12
CA GLY A 107 -19.99 -16.26 -12.13
C GLY A 107 -18.88 -16.03 -11.12
N PHE A 108 -18.18 -14.89 -11.19
CA PHE A 108 -17.17 -14.43 -10.24
C PHE A 108 -17.33 -12.93 -10.00
N PHE A 109 -16.76 -12.43 -8.90
CA PHE A 109 -16.78 -11.00 -8.60
C PHE A 109 -15.98 -10.19 -9.61
N THR A 110 -16.65 -9.26 -10.26
CA THR A 110 -16.06 -8.28 -11.19
C THR A 110 -16.61 -6.86 -10.97
N GLY A 111 -17.59 -6.72 -10.11
CA GLY A 111 -18.24 -5.45 -9.76
C GLY A 111 -18.73 -5.46 -8.33
N ALA A 112 -17.92 -5.99 -7.39
CA ALA A 112 -18.26 -6.02 -5.97
C ALA A 112 -18.36 -4.59 -5.42
N THR A 113 -19.49 -4.28 -4.75
CA THR A 113 -19.79 -2.94 -4.26
C THR A 113 -20.71 -2.97 -3.04
N GLY A 114 -20.72 -1.88 -2.28
CA GLY A 114 -21.67 -1.66 -1.21
C GLY A 114 -21.58 -2.68 -0.07
N VAL A 115 -20.35 -3.14 0.29
CA VAL A 115 -20.23 -4.05 1.43
C VAL A 115 -20.94 -3.51 2.65
N THR A 116 -21.77 -4.34 3.27
CA THR A 116 -22.60 -3.95 4.41
C THR A 116 -22.64 -5.09 5.42
N VAL A 117 -22.30 -4.80 6.66
CA VAL A 117 -22.55 -5.70 7.79
C VAL A 117 -24.00 -5.52 8.23
N TYR A 118 -24.75 -6.60 8.31
CA TYR A 118 -26.14 -6.52 8.80
C TYR A 118 -26.16 -6.38 10.33
N ARG A 119 -26.69 -5.27 10.79
CA ARG A 119 -26.83 -4.88 12.20
C ARG A 119 -28.27 -4.56 12.56
N GLY A 120 -29.22 -4.95 11.68
CA GLY A 120 -30.66 -4.80 11.92
C GLY A 120 -31.22 -5.90 12.81
N ASP A 121 -32.49 -5.77 13.17
CA ASP A 121 -33.23 -6.71 14.00
C ASP A 121 -34.49 -7.23 13.32
N ALA A 122 -34.70 -6.93 12.04
CA ALA A 122 -35.86 -7.43 11.28
C ALA A 122 -35.67 -8.91 10.88
N PHE A 123 -34.47 -9.31 10.48
CA PHE A 123 -34.16 -10.68 10.07
C PHE A 123 -33.97 -11.60 11.27
N PRO A 124 -34.08 -12.94 11.09
CA PRO A 124 -33.71 -13.90 12.10
C PRO A 124 -32.29 -13.77 12.61
N ALA A 125 -32.00 -14.27 13.80
CA ALA A 125 -30.71 -14.12 14.48
C ALA A 125 -29.52 -14.65 13.66
N GLU A 126 -29.72 -15.64 12.80
CA GLU A 126 -28.68 -16.18 11.91
C GLU A 126 -28.17 -15.19 10.87
N TYR A 127 -28.86 -14.07 10.65
CA TYR A 127 -28.43 -12.99 9.77
C TYR A 127 -27.57 -11.95 10.49
N SER A 128 -27.56 -11.94 11.81
CA SER A 128 -26.79 -10.98 12.61
C SER A 128 -25.32 -11.05 12.27
N ALA A 129 -24.70 -9.90 12.07
CA ALA A 129 -23.30 -9.73 11.69
C ALA A 129 -22.90 -10.40 10.36
N ASN A 130 -23.86 -10.83 9.54
CA ASN A 130 -23.54 -11.31 8.20
C ASN A 130 -23.08 -10.17 7.30
N LEU A 131 -22.20 -10.52 6.37
CA LEU A 131 -21.66 -9.61 5.37
C LEU A 131 -22.49 -9.69 4.09
N PHE A 132 -22.93 -8.57 3.59
CA PHE A 132 -23.62 -8.45 2.30
C PHE A 132 -22.78 -7.62 1.35
N VAL A 133 -22.71 -8.03 0.09
CA VAL A 133 -22.04 -7.28 -0.97
C VAL A 133 -22.84 -7.40 -2.27
N GLY A 134 -23.06 -6.27 -2.94
CA GLY A 134 -23.63 -6.27 -4.28
C GLY A 134 -22.57 -6.68 -5.31
N ASP A 135 -22.98 -7.34 -6.37
CA ASP A 135 -22.19 -7.40 -7.60
C ASP A 135 -23.02 -6.84 -8.76
N VAL A 136 -22.68 -5.62 -9.16
CA VAL A 136 -23.38 -4.90 -10.23
C VAL A 136 -23.21 -5.58 -11.58
N SER A 137 -22.15 -6.36 -11.75
CA SER A 137 -21.86 -7.07 -12.99
C SER A 137 -22.68 -8.35 -13.13
N ASN A 138 -23.02 -9.00 -12.01
CA ASN A 138 -23.79 -10.24 -11.99
C ASN A 138 -25.26 -10.03 -11.55
N ASN A 139 -25.71 -8.79 -11.28
CA ASN A 139 -27.09 -8.43 -10.92
C ASN A 139 -27.58 -9.15 -9.65
N LEU A 140 -26.78 -9.16 -8.60
CA LEU A 140 -27.06 -9.93 -7.41
C LEU A 140 -26.52 -9.29 -6.11
N ILE A 141 -27.00 -9.79 -4.98
CA ILE A 141 -26.46 -9.52 -3.66
C ILE A 141 -26.01 -10.85 -3.06
N HIS A 142 -24.71 -10.95 -2.78
CA HIS A 142 -24.10 -12.09 -2.13
C HIS A 142 -24.09 -11.91 -0.60
N ARG A 143 -24.39 -12.98 0.14
CA ARG A 143 -24.32 -13.03 1.60
C ARG A 143 -23.21 -13.96 2.04
N ALA A 144 -22.40 -13.52 3.00
CA ALA A 144 -21.37 -14.34 3.63
C ALA A 144 -21.48 -14.32 5.15
N LEU A 145 -21.11 -15.43 5.76
CA LEU A 145 -20.96 -15.58 7.21
C LEU A 145 -19.55 -15.14 7.59
N ALA A 146 -19.41 -14.23 8.54
CA ALA A 146 -18.13 -13.86 9.13
C ALA A 146 -17.74 -14.86 10.20
N VAL A 147 -16.97 -15.89 9.84
CA VAL A 147 -16.53 -16.94 10.77
C VAL A 147 -15.24 -16.51 11.45
N ALA A 148 -15.25 -16.36 12.77
CA ALA A 148 -14.08 -15.96 13.54
C ALA A 148 -12.95 -17.01 13.47
N GLY A 149 -11.71 -16.54 13.33
CA GLY A 149 -10.48 -17.35 13.29
C GLY A 149 -9.30 -16.58 13.89
N GLY A 150 -9.27 -16.43 15.21
CA GLY A 150 -8.24 -15.63 15.89
C GLY A 150 -8.44 -14.12 15.64
N LEU A 151 -7.43 -13.45 15.10
CA LEU A 151 -7.52 -12.01 14.76
C LEU A 151 -8.34 -11.78 13.49
N LEU A 152 -8.36 -12.73 12.59
CA LEU A 152 -9.06 -12.65 11.31
C LEU A 152 -10.45 -13.26 11.40
N VAL A 153 -11.25 -12.96 10.40
CA VAL A 153 -12.48 -13.68 10.08
C VAL A 153 -12.33 -14.33 8.71
N THR A 154 -13.13 -15.34 8.43
CA THR A 154 -13.29 -15.91 7.09
C THR A 154 -14.70 -15.64 6.60
N ALA A 155 -14.84 -14.93 5.49
CA ALA A 155 -16.12 -14.66 4.85
C ALA A 155 -16.52 -15.88 3.99
N ARG A 156 -17.39 -16.74 4.53
CA ARG A 156 -17.87 -17.94 3.84
C ARG A 156 -19.25 -17.67 3.24
N SER A 157 -19.43 -18.03 1.95
CA SER A 157 -20.77 -17.94 1.32
C SER A 157 -21.83 -18.61 2.17
N ALA A 158 -22.91 -17.91 2.43
CA ALA A 158 -23.99 -18.39 3.29
C ALA A 158 -24.95 -19.34 2.54
N GLU A 159 -25.16 -19.10 1.24
CA GLU A 159 -25.99 -19.89 0.35
C GLU A 159 -25.16 -20.89 -0.46
N THR A 160 -25.79 -22.00 -0.83
CA THR A 160 -25.21 -23.01 -1.74
C THR A 160 -26.05 -23.09 -3.01
N GLY A 161 -25.42 -22.93 -4.17
CA GLY A 161 -26.08 -23.04 -5.46
C GLY A 161 -27.03 -21.90 -5.83
N ARG A 162 -27.10 -20.85 -5.01
CA ARG A 162 -27.94 -19.66 -5.22
C ARG A 162 -27.34 -18.45 -4.49
N GLU A 163 -27.94 -17.28 -4.69
CA GLU A 163 -27.58 -16.05 -3.99
C GLU A 163 -28.69 -15.60 -3.03
N PHE A 164 -28.37 -14.68 -2.12
CA PHE A 164 -29.36 -14.06 -1.24
C PHE A 164 -30.42 -13.29 -2.04
N VAL A 165 -29.95 -12.47 -3.00
CA VAL A 165 -30.79 -11.83 -4.02
C VAL A 165 -30.12 -12.01 -5.37
N ALA A 166 -30.91 -12.45 -6.37
CA ALA A 166 -30.48 -12.44 -7.76
C ALA A 166 -31.65 -11.97 -8.64
N SER A 167 -31.35 -11.08 -9.58
CA SER A 167 -32.34 -10.56 -10.51
C SER A 167 -32.17 -11.14 -11.91
N SER A 168 -33.29 -11.41 -12.59
CA SER A 168 -33.27 -11.71 -14.03
C SER A 168 -33.19 -10.44 -14.89
N ASP A 169 -33.36 -9.26 -14.29
CA ASP A 169 -33.25 -7.97 -14.95
C ASP A 169 -31.77 -7.51 -14.97
N ASN A 170 -31.20 -7.40 -16.17
CA ASN A 170 -29.82 -6.95 -16.37
C ASN A 170 -29.58 -5.49 -15.94
N TYR A 171 -30.63 -4.70 -15.76
CA TYR A 171 -30.55 -3.33 -15.27
C TYR A 171 -30.46 -3.23 -13.74
N PHE A 172 -30.71 -4.31 -13.00
CA PHE A 172 -30.52 -4.35 -11.56
C PHE A 172 -29.04 -4.20 -11.21
N ARG A 173 -28.69 -3.04 -10.62
CA ARG A 173 -27.32 -2.69 -10.24
C ARG A 173 -27.28 -2.28 -8.76
N PRO A 174 -27.19 -3.24 -7.83
CA PRO A 174 -27.15 -2.94 -6.39
C PRO A 174 -25.81 -2.31 -6.03
N VAL A 175 -25.77 -0.98 -5.91
CA VAL A 175 -24.53 -0.21 -5.71
C VAL A 175 -24.19 0.05 -4.25
N GLN A 176 -25.19 0.07 -3.34
CA GLN A 176 -24.98 0.27 -1.92
C GLN A 176 -26.14 -0.32 -1.12
N MET A 177 -25.85 -0.71 0.12
CA MET A 177 -26.86 -1.19 1.07
C MET A 177 -26.72 -0.45 2.40
N ALA A 178 -27.82 -0.41 3.18
CA ALA A 178 -27.84 0.18 4.51
C ALA A 178 -28.79 -0.56 5.44
N ASN A 179 -28.43 -0.62 6.73
CA ASN A 179 -29.35 -1.04 7.78
C ASN A 179 -30.34 0.10 8.03
N GLY A 180 -31.61 -0.20 7.93
CA GLY A 180 -32.68 0.78 8.15
C GLY A 180 -33.10 0.92 9.62
N PRO A 181 -33.79 2.02 9.96
CA PRO A 181 -34.39 2.18 11.30
C PRO A 181 -35.45 1.13 11.61
N ASP A 182 -36.00 0.50 10.59
CA ASP A 182 -36.96 -0.59 10.65
C ASP A 182 -36.31 -1.98 10.78
N GLY A 183 -34.99 -2.01 10.93
CA GLY A 183 -34.21 -3.25 11.01
C GLY A 183 -34.03 -3.98 9.68
N CYS A 184 -34.60 -3.48 8.60
CA CYS A 184 -34.54 -4.06 7.27
C CYS A 184 -33.23 -3.71 6.55
N LEU A 185 -32.91 -4.48 5.50
CA LEU A 185 -31.81 -4.15 4.59
C LEU A 185 -32.35 -3.32 3.42
N TRP A 186 -31.85 -2.10 3.29
CA TRP A 186 -32.18 -1.19 2.20
C TRP A 186 -31.12 -1.25 1.14
N VAL A 187 -31.53 -1.26 -0.14
CA VAL A 187 -30.62 -1.45 -1.28
C VAL A 187 -30.86 -0.32 -2.27
N ILE A 188 -29.79 0.37 -2.62
CA ILE A 188 -29.80 1.35 -3.70
C ILE A 188 -29.48 0.62 -5.01
N ASP A 189 -30.41 0.69 -5.96
CA ASP A 189 -30.31 0.12 -7.29
C ASP A 189 -30.18 1.24 -8.31
N MET A 190 -29.01 1.33 -8.94
CA MET A 190 -28.69 2.40 -9.88
C MET A 190 -29.49 2.29 -11.18
N TYR A 191 -29.97 1.10 -11.54
CA TYR A 191 -30.72 0.78 -12.75
C TYR A 191 -30.05 1.28 -14.03
N ARG A 192 -29.08 0.56 -14.53
CA ARG A 192 -28.28 0.90 -15.72
C ARG A 192 -28.02 -0.32 -16.59
N GLU A 193 -28.03 -0.14 -17.91
CA GLU A 193 -27.51 -1.14 -18.82
C GLU A 193 -25.99 -1.27 -18.63
N LEU A 194 -25.29 -0.14 -18.70
CA LEU A 194 -23.84 -0.05 -18.49
C LEU A 194 -23.54 0.78 -17.25
N ILE A 195 -22.83 0.19 -16.30
CA ILE A 195 -22.36 0.89 -15.09
C ILE A 195 -20.86 1.23 -15.17
N GLU A 196 -20.10 0.49 -15.99
CA GLU A 196 -18.68 0.76 -16.25
C GLU A 196 -18.55 2.03 -17.12
N GLY A 197 -17.47 2.78 -16.94
CA GLY A 197 -17.18 3.93 -17.79
C GLY A 197 -17.01 3.52 -19.26
N ALA A 198 -17.58 4.28 -20.17
CA ALA A 198 -17.51 4.03 -21.61
C ALA A 198 -16.06 3.86 -22.13
N ALA A 199 -15.09 4.54 -21.47
CA ALA A 199 -13.66 4.45 -21.81
C ALA A 199 -13.06 3.05 -21.67
N PHE A 200 -13.69 2.12 -20.93
CA PHE A 200 -13.23 0.75 -20.77
C PHE A 200 -13.76 -0.24 -21.81
N LEU A 201 -14.58 0.23 -22.74
CA LEU A 201 -15.13 -0.58 -23.83
C LEU A 201 -14.55 -0.15 -25.17
N PRO A 202 -14.22 -1.11 -26.05
CA PRO A 202 -13.81 -0.81 -27.42
C PRO A 202 -14.90 -0.02 -28.19
N PRO A 203 -14.54 0.93 -29.06
CA PRO A 203 -15.51 1.69 -29.86
C PRO A 203 -16.42 0.80 -30.70
N SER A 204 -15.92 -0.35 -31.13
CA SER A 204 -16.69 -1.36 -31.88
C SER A 204 -17.86 -1.94 -31.08
N ILE A 205 -17.77 -1.94 -29.75
CA ILE A 205 -18.86 -2.35 -28.84
C ILE A 205 -19.72 -1.13 -28.51
N LEU A 206 -19.09 -0.02 -28.11
CA LEU A 206 -19.79 1.21 -27.66
C LEU A 206 -20.79 1.77 -28.66
N LYS A 207 -20.47 1.74 -29.95
CA LYS A 207 -21.36 2.24 -31.01
C LYS A 207 -22.72 1.52 -31.11
N HIS A 208 -22.86 0.38 -30.44
CA HIS A 208 -24.08 -0.42 -30.42
C HIS A 208 -24.82 -0.34 -29.08
N MET A 209 -24.37 0.50 -28.16
CA MET A 209 -24.92 0.61 -26.82
C MET A 209 -25.45 2.01 -26.54
N ASP A 210 -26.59 2.09 -25.86
CA ASP A 210 -27.04 3.31 -25.23
C ASP A 210 -26.46 3.38 -23.81
N VAL A 211 -25.32 4.06 -23.66
CA VAL A 211 -24.62 4.22 -22.37
C VAL A 211 -25.45 4.99 -21.33
N GLY A 212 -26.50 5.72 -21.76
CA GLY A 212 -27.43 6.45 -20.89
C GLY A 212 -28.66 5.64 -20.49
N SER A 213 -28.82 4.44 -21.02
CA SER A 213 -30.02 3.63 -20.79
C SER A 213 -30.28 3.38 -19.30
N GLY A 214 -31.46 3.75 -18.80
CA GLY A 214 -31.88 3.63 -17.41
C GLY A 214 -31.49 4.81 -16.50
N VAL A 215 -30.95 5.92 -17.04
CA VAL A 215 -30.47 7.09 -16.27
C VAL A 215 -31.54 7.74 -15.37
N ASP A 216 -32.80 7.61 -15.72
CA ASP A 216 -33.98 8.19 -15.08
C ASP A 216 -34.74 7.22 -14.17
N ARG A 217 -34.21 6.00 -13.92
CA ARG A 217 -34.96 4.89 -13.30
C ARG A 217 -34.32 4.26 -12.08
N GLY A 218 -33.50 5.01 -11.34
CA GLY A 218 -32.94 4.54 -10.07
C GLY A 218 -34.02 4.11 -9.07
N ARG A 219 -33.76 3.04 -8.29
CA ARG A 219 -34.72 2.46 -7.34
C ARG A 219 -34.10 2.30 -5.97
N ILE A 220 -34.92 2.32 -4.94
CA ILE A 220 -34.55 1.95 -3.59
C ILE A 220 -35.41 0.77 -3.17
N TRP A 221 -34.79 -0.36 -2.89
CA TRP A 221 -35.46 -1.56 -2.43
C TRP A 221 -35.33 -1.70 -0.92
N ARG A 222 -36.36 -2.24 -0.29
CA ARG A 222 -36.37 -2.63 1.10
C ARG A 222 -36.60 -4.14 1.19
N ILE A 223 -35.63 -4.86 1.70
CA ILE A 223 -35.72 -6.31 1.90
C ILE A 223 -36.13 -6.55 3.34
N MET A 224 -37.26 -7.21 3.54
CA MET A 224 -37.81 -7.49 4.87
C MET A 224 -38.46 -8.87 4.93
N PRO A 225 -38.44 -9.56 6.09
CA PRO A 225 -39.16 -10.82 6.27
C PRO A 225 -40.69 -10.64 6.11
N ALA A 226 -41.33 -11.65 5.53
CA ALA A 226 -42.77 -11.62 5.37
C ALA A 226 -43.49 -11.50 6.73
N GLY A 227 -44.56 -10.71 6.79
CA GLY A 227 -45.39 -10.55 7.98
C GLY A 227 -44.85 -9.61 9.07
N LYS A 228 -43.60 -9.10 8.98
CA LYS A 228 -43.11 -8.12 9.95
C LYS A 228 -43.64 -6.72 9.63
N ARG A 229 -44.09 -6.01 10.67
CA ARG A 229 -44.43 -4.58 10.62
C ARG A 229 -43.55 -3.84 11.64
N PRO A 230 -42.41 -3.31 11.24
CA PRO A 230 -41.52 -2.60 12.16
C PRO A 230 -42.16 -1.33 12.71
N SER A 231 -42.01 -1.10 14.01
CA SER A 231 -42.35 0.17 14.66
C SER A 231 -41.14 1.09 14.56
N LEU A 232 -41.37 2.34 14.14
CA LEU A 232 -40.33 3.34 14.01
C LEU A 232 -40.43 4.36 15.15
N PRO A 233 -39.48 4.37 16.11
CA PRO A 233 -39.45 5.40 17.13
C PRO A 233 -39.09 6.78 16.51
N ARG A 234 -39.70 7.85 17.06
CA ARG A 234 -39.43 9.23 16.60
C ARG A 234 -38.26 9.83 17.41
N LEU A 235 -37.03 9.46 17.07
CA LEU A 235 -35.83 9.82 17.83
C LEU A 235 -35.61 11.33 17.98
N SER A 236 -36.02 12.13 17.02
CA SER A 236 -35.93 13.60 17.11
C SER A 236 -36.74 14.19 18.27
N LYS A 237 -37.76 13.48 18.75
CA LYS A 237 -38.62 13.88 19.89
C LYS A 237 -38.26 13.17 21.18
N SER A 238 -37.35 12.24 21.18
CA SER A 238 -36.95 11.47 22.36
C SER A 238 -36.23 12.33 23.38
N LYS A 239 -36.58 12.16 24.64
CA LYS A 239 -35.87 12.77 25.77
C LYS A 239 -34.49 12.14 25.92
N THR A 240 -33.58 12.82 26.61
CA THR A 240 -32.22 12.34 26.84
C THR A 240 -32.17 10.94 27.48
N VAL A 241 -33.01 10.68 28.48
CA VAL A 241 -33.09 9.36 29.14
C VAL A 241 -33.59 8.26 28.19
N GLU A 242 -34.48 8.59 27.26
CA GLU A 242 -34.96 7.64 26.25
C GLU A 242 -33.87 7.30 25.21
N LEU A 243 -33.05 8.30 24.84
CA LEU A 243 -31.89 8.09 23.97
C LEU A 243 -30.87 7.19 24.66
N VAL A 244 -30.61 7.40 25.96
CA VAL A 244 -29.70 6.55 26.74
C VAL A 244 -30.21 5.09 26.73
N ALA A 245 -31.49 4.85 26.91
CA ALA A 245 -32.07 3.50 26.87
C ALA A 245 -31.91 2.84 25.47
N LEU A 246 -31.92 3.61 24.38
CA LEU A 246 -31.72 3.12 23.02
C LEU A 246 -30.31 2.64 22.73
N LEU A 247 -29.31 2.90 23.59
CA LEU A 247 -27.98 2.33 23.44
C LEU A 247 -27.97 0.80 23.62
N GLU A 248 -29.01 0.22 24.17
CA GLU A 248 -29.22 -1.23 24.33
C GLU A 248 -30.13 -1.82 23.24
N HIS A 249 -30.58 -1.01 22.29
CA HIS A 249 -31.51 -1.48 21.25
C HIS A 249 -30.85 -2.55 20.37
N PRO A 250 -31.56 -3.63 19.97
CA PRO A 250 -30.98 -4.69 19.12
C PRO A 250 -30.55 -4.18 17.75
N ASN A 251 -31.28 -3.22 17.17
CA ASN A 251 -30.91 -2.61 15.90
C ASN A 251 -29.78 -1.59 16.05
N GLY A 252 -28.67 -1.84 15.35
CA GLY A 252 -27.50 -0.96 15.35
C GLY A 252 -27.79 0.47 14.89
N TRP A 253 -28.74 0.67 13.97
CA TRP A 253 -29.13 2.01 13.51
C TRP A 253 -29.62 2.89 14.67
N HIS A 254 -30.41 2.31 15.60
CA HIS A 254 -30.92 3.04 16.77
C HIS A 254 -29.82 3.35 17.78
N ARG A 255 -28.90 2.40 18.03
CA ARG A 255 -27.76 2.62 18.92
C ARG A 255 -26.86 3.74 18.40
N ASP A 256 -26.51 3.70 17.11
CA ASP A 256 -25.64 4.70 16.47
C ASP A 256 -26.29 6.09 16.44
N THR A 257 -27.61 6.15 16.11
CA THR A 257 -28.36 7.41 16.07
C THR A 257 -28.52 8.00 17.46
N ALA A 258 -28.83 7.16 18.47
CA ALA A 258 -28.91 7.61 19.86
C ALA A 258 -27.57 8.13 20.37
N SER A 259 -26.46 7.43 20.09
CA SER A 259 -25.10 7.88 20.42
C SER A 259 -24.78 9.24 19.79
N ARG A 260 -25.12 9.44 18.51
CA ARG A 260 -24.94 10.72 17.82
C ARG A 260 -25.78 11.83 18.45
N LEU A 261 -27.07 11.58 18.71
CA LEU A 261 -27.95 12.61 19.31
C LEU A 261 -27.52 12.98 20.75
N LEU A 262 -27.03 12.04 21.54
CA LEU A 262 -26.47 12.31 22.86
C LEU A 262 -25.23 13.20 22.73
N TYR A 263 -24.35 12.88 21.79
CA TYR A 263 -23.17 13.68 21.51
C TYR A 263 -23.52 15.10 21.02
N GLU A 264 -24.48 15.25 20.11
CA GLU A 264 -24.92 16.55 19.59
C GLU A 264 -25.58 17.42 20.68
N ARG A 265 -26.36 16.83 21.58
CA ARG A 265 -27.07 17.54 22.65
C ARG A 265 -26.17 18.01 23.79
N GLN A 266 -25.10 17.29 24.06
CA GLN A 266 -24.18 17.55 25.19
C GLN A 266 -24.91 17.77 26.52
N ASP A 267 -26.01 17.03 26.78
CA ASP A 267 -26.84 17.16 27.97
C ASP A 267 -26.24 16.39 29.15
N PRO A 268 -25.81 17.08 30.24
CA PRO A 268 -25.18 16.45 31.41
C PRO A 268 -26.10 15.47 32.15
N SER A 269 -27.42 15.59 31.98
CA SER A 269 -28.39 14.67 32.60
C SER A 269 -28.23 13.22 32.13
N ALA A 270 -27.56 13.00 30.99
CA ALA A 270 -27.25 11.67 30.49
C ALA A 270 -26.19 10.94 31.33
N ILE A 271 -25.27 11.65 32.03
CA ILE A 271 -24.08 11.07 32.64
C ILE A 271 -24.41 9.97 33.66
N GLY A 272 -25.32 10.23 34.57
CA GLY A 272 -25.73 9.25 35.58
C GLY A 272 -26.32 7.97 34.96
N PRO A 273 -27.35 8.08 34.10
CA PRO A 273 -27.91 6.93 33.37
C PRO A 273 -26.87 6.19 32.50
N LEU A 274 -25.95 6.89 31.82
CA LEU A 274 -24.88 6.26 31.04
C LEU A 274 -23.95 5.42 31.91
N ARG A 275 -23.53 5.91 33.08
CA ARG A 275 -22.74 5.11 34.03
C ARG A 275 -23.47 3.86 34.52
N GLN A 276 -24.79 3.94 34.71
CA GLN A 276 -25.58 2.77 35.05
C GLN A 276 -25.55 1.73 33.93
N ILE A 277 -25.72 2.14 32.66
CA ILE A 277 -25.62 1.20 31.52
C ILE A 277 -24.19 0.65 31.43
N ALA A 278 -23.16 1.50 31.48
CA ALA A 278 -21.77 1.07 31.35
C ALA A 278 -21.36 -0.01 32.38
N THR A 279 -21.99 0.00 33.59
CA THR A 279 -21.63 -0.92 34.67
C THR A 279 -22.62 -2.07 34.90
N ARG A 280 -23.90 -1.89 34.55
CA ARG A 280 -24.97 -2.83 34.95
C ARG A 280 -25.74 -3.45 33.78
N SER A 281 -25.58 -2.94 32.58
CA SER A 281 -26.29 -3.50 31.42
C SER A 281 -25.90 -4.97 31.18
N SER A 282 -26.88 -5.81 30.93
CA SER A 282 -26.68 -7.20 30.52
C SER A 282 -26.13 -7.29 29.06
N THR A 283 -26.32 -6.23 28.26
CA THR A 283 -25.88 -6.19 26.87
C THR A 283 -24.48 -5.59 26.76
N PRO A 284 -23.47 -6.35 26.30
CA PRO A 284 -22.11 -5.83 26.12
C PRO A 284 -22.05 -4.63 25.17
N LEU A 285 -22.87 -4.62 24.12
CA LEU A 285 -22.99 -3.48 23.19
C LEU A 285 -23.49 -2.22 23.89
N GLY A 286 -24.51 -2.34 24.77
CA GLY A 286 -24.99 -1.21 25.58
C GLY A 286 -23.88 -0.64 26.46
N ARG A 287 -23.10 -1.50 27.15
CA ARG A 287 -21.95 -1.06 27.95
C ARG A 287 -20.91 -0.32 27.09
N THR A 288 -20.57 -0.86 25.91
CA THR A 288 -19.61 -0.22 24.99
C THR A 288 -20.11 1.15 24.52
N HIS A 289 -21.36 1.24 24.03
CA HIS A 289 -21.95 2.50 23.57
C HIS A 289 -22.02 3.55 24.69
N ALA A 290 -22.34 3.14 25.92
CA ALA A 290 -22.38 4.03 27.07
C ALA A 290 -21.01 4.60 27.40
N LEU A 291 -19.92 3.81 27.35
CA LEU A 291 -18.55 4.28 27.54
C LEU A 291 -18.15 5.33 26.48
N TYR A 292 -18.46 5.08 25.20
CA TYR A 292 -18.20 6.06 24.15
C TYR A 292 -19.06 7.33 24.28
N ALA A 293 -20.31 7.21 24.72
CA ALA A 293 -21.17 8.36 24.98
C ALA A 293 -20.63 9.20 26.14
N LEU A 294 -20.14 8.58 27.23
CA LEU A 294 -19.46 9.27 28.33
C LEU A 294 -18.18 9.98 27.85
N ALA A 295 -17.39 9.36 26.98
CA ALA A 295 -16.22 9.98 26.38
C ALA A 295 -16.62 11.19 25.53
N GLY A 296 -17.66 11.06 24.69
CA GLY A 296 -18.20 12.15 23.87
C GLY A 296 -18.73 13.34 24.67
N LEU A 297 -19.27 13.10 25.88
CA LEU A 297 -19.69 14.10 26.84
C LEU A 297 -18.54 14.62 27.71
N LYS A 298 -17.29 14.16 27.49
CA LYS A 298 -16.10 14.48 28.33
C LYS A 298 -16.31 14.13 29.83
N ALA A 299 -17.12 13.12 30.11
CA ALA A 299 -17.50 12.68 31.45
C ALA A 299 -16.91 11.31 31.82
N LEU A 300 -16.21 10.64 30.87
CA LEU A 300 -15.51 9.39 31.13
C LEU A 300 -14.32 9.65 32.05
N GLY A 301 -14.19 8.85 33.12
CA GLY A 301 -13.11 8.98 34.10
C GLY A 301 -12.30 7.69 34.24
N PRO A 302 -11.15 7.76 34.95
CA PRO A 302 -10.30 6.58 35.19
C PRO A 302 -11.01 5.42 35.86
N ASP A 303 -11.96 5.68 36.79
CA ASP A 303 -12.69 4.62 37.48
C ASP A 303 -13.66 3.90 36.52
N ASP A 304 -14.30 4.63 35.60
CA ASP A 304 -15.14 4.04 34.53
C ASP A 304 -14.28 3.12 33.64
N ILE A 305 -13.05 3.55 33.29
CA ILE A 305 -12.08 2.80 32.51
C ILE A 305 -11.61 1.55 33.23
N LEU A 306 -11.23 1.66 34.51
CA LEU A 306 -10.77 0.52 35.31
C LEU A 306 -11.84 -0.57 35.43
N ALA A 307 -13.10 -0.18 35.60
CA ALA A 307 -14.23 -1.10 35.59
C ALA A 307 -14.38 -1.80 34.23
N ALA A 308 -14.30 -1.05 33.13
CA ALA A 308 -14.43 -1.59 31.76
C ALA A 308 -13.25 -2.49 31.34
N LEU A 309 -12.02 -2.21 31.82
CA LEU A 309 -10.84 -3.08 31.62
C LEU A 309 -10.96 -4.42 32.38
N ALA A 310 -11.93 -4.56 33.30
CA ALA A 310 -12.23 -5.78 34.02
C ALA A 310 -13.53 -6.44 33.56
N ASP A 311 -14.17 -5.93 32.50
CA ASP A 311 -15.45 -6.46 31.99
C ASP A 311 -15.35 -7.95 31.63
N PRO A 312 -16.36 -8.77 31.94
CA PRO A 312 -16.38 -10.19 31.55
C PRO A 312 -16.34 -10.40 30.02
N GLU A 313 -16.88 -9.45 29.24
CA GLU A 313 -16.90 -9.53 27.80
C GLU A 313 -15.60 -8.98 27.17
N SER A 314 -14.92 -9.82 26.40
CA SER A 314 -13.64 -9.46 25.79
C SER A 314 -13.72 -8.23 24.86
N ARG A 315 -14.82 -8.10 24.13
CA ARG A 315 -15.01 -6.96 23.22
C ARG A 315 -15.15 -5.63 23.96
N VAL A 316 -15.77 -5.62 25.13
CA VAL A 316 -15.83 -4.44 25.99
C VAL A 316 -14.42 -4.09 26.51
N ARG A 317 -13.62 -5.10 26.94
CA ARG A 317 -12.23 -4.89 27.35
C ARG A 317 -11.35 -4.33 26.21
N GLU A 318 -11.55 -4.82 24.99
CA GLU A 318 -10.85 -4.28 23.79
C GLU A 318 -11.15 -2.79 23.58
N HIS A 319 -12.42 -2.38 23.66
CA HIS A 319 -12.81 -0.98 23.53
C HIS A 319 -12.33 -0.15 24.73
N ALA A 320 -12.34 -0.71 25.94
CA ALA A 320 -11.82 -0.07 27.13
C ALA A 320 -10.32 0.26 26.99
N LEU A 321 -9.51 -0.59 26.34
CA LEU A 321 -8.10 -0.30 26.05
C LEU A 321 -7.93 0.94 25.15
N ARG A 322 -8.75 1.09 24.11
CA ARG A 322 -8.74 2.29 23.27
C ARG A 322 -9.12 3.55 24.04
N LEU A 323 -10.15 3.45 24.89
CA LEU A 323 -10.63 4.55 25.72
C LEU A 323 -9.69 4.85 26.89
N ALA A 324 -8.82 3.92 27.29
CA ALA A 324 -7.81 4.10 28.32
C ALA A 324 -6.62 4.95 27.87
N GLU A 325 -6.34 5.01 26.55
CA GLU A 325 -5.16 5.69 26.01
C GLU A 325 -4.97 7.13 26.48
N PRO A 326 -6.02 8.00 26.54
CA PRO A 326 -5.87 9.37 27.05
C PRO A 326 -5.50 9.46 28.54
N PHE A 327 -5.80 8.44 29.33
CA PHE A 327 -5.55 8.43 30.78
C PHE A 327 -4.16 7.90 31.15
N CYS A 328 -3.43 7.35 30.18
CA CYS A 328 -2.15 6.69 30.43
C CYS A 328 -1.01 7.64 30.87
N HIS A 329 -1.13 8.96 30.71
CA HIS A 329 -0.14 9.88 31.20
C HIS A 329 -0.35 10.24 32.67
N ASP A 330 -1.60 10.26 33.14
CA ASP A 330 -1.97 10.91 34.38
C ASP A 330 -2.42 9.93 35.48
N ASP A 331 -2.83 8.70 35.13
CA ASP A 331 -3.33 7.72 36.12
C ASP A 331 -2.51 6.41 36.11
N ALA A 332 -1.72 6.24 37.17
CA ALA A 332 -0.87 5.04 37.35
C ALA A 332 -1.67 3.75 37.52
N ARG A 333 -2.94 3.82 37.99
CA ARG A 333 -3.81 2.63 38.15
C ARG A 333 -4.20 2.09 36.78
N VAL A 334 -4.54 3.01 35.84
CA VAL A 334 -4.84 2.65 34.45
C VAL A 334 -3.63 2.02 33.78
N GLN A 335 -2.44 2.66 33.94
CA GLN A 335 -1.18 2.11 33.41
C GLN A 335 -0.94 0.67 33.93
N SER A 336 -0.98 0.47 35.25
CA SER A 336 -0.71 -0.83 35.87
C SER A 336 -1.75 -1.87 35.49
N ARG A 337 -3.04 -1.46 35.32
CA ARG A 337 -4.08 -2.38 34.86
C ARG A 337 -3.82 -2.84 33.41
N MET A 338 -3.44 -1.93 32.52
CA MET A 338 -3.09 -2.29 31.15
C MET A 338 -1.89 -3.25 31.09
N GLU A 339 -0.83 -2.94 31.84
CA GLU A 339 0.35 -3.82 31.92
C GLU A 339 -0.02 -5.25 32.37
N ALA A 340 -0.96 -5.38 33.30
CA ALA A 340 -1.42 -6.69 33.78
C ALA A 340 -2.26 -7.48 32.76
N MET A 341 -2.75 -6.85 31.68
CA MET A 341 -3.62 -7.50 30.68
C MET A 341 -2.87 -8.30 29.63
N VAL A 342 -1.55 -8.44 29.69
CA VAL A 342 -0.77 -9.28 28.77
C VAL A 342 -1.21 -10.76 28.77
N GLY A 343 -1.82 -11.21 29.85
CA GLY A 343 -2.37 -12.55 30.02
C GLY A 343 -3.81 -12.73 29.56
N ASP A 344 -4.47 -11.68 29.01
CA ASP A 344 -5.88 -11.78 28.62
C ASP A 344 -6.12 -13.00 27.71
N PRO A 345 -7.19 -13.81 27.95
CA PRO A 345 -7.45 -15.00 27.17
C PRO A 345 -7.79 -14.71 25.71
N ASP A 346 -8.40 -13.55 25.42
CA ASP A 346 -8.83 -13.19 24.06
C ASP A 346 -7.68 -12.57 23.23
N PRO A 347 -7.34 -13.12 22.06
CA PRO A 347 -6.28 -12.59 21.21
C PRO A 347 -6.59 -11.18 20.66
N LEU A 348 -7.86 -10.80 20.49
CA LEU A 348 -8.23 -9.46 20.03
C LEU A 348 -7.97 -8.40 21.10
N VAL A 349 -8.18 -8.75 22.37
CA VAL A 349 -7.81 -7.88 23.50
C VAL A 349 -6.30 -7.68 23.55
N ARG A 350 -5.52 -8.77 23.41
CA ARG A 350 -4.05 -8.66 23.41
C ARG A 350 -3.52 -7.93 22.18
N TYR A 351 -4.16 -8.08 21.02
CA TYR A 351 -3.83 -7.34 19.81
C TYR A 351 -4.04 -5.83 19.99
N GLN A 352 -5.21 -5.42 20.53
CA GLN A 352 -5.45 -4.01 20.87
C GLN A 352 -4.50 -3.52 21.97
N LEU A 353 -4.24 -4.34 22.98
CA LEU A 353 -3.29 -4.01 24.03
C LEU A 353 -1.90 -3.68 23.48
N ALA A 354 -1.42 -4.45 22.50
CA ALA A 354 -0.15 -4.22 21.85
C ALA A 354 -0.06 -2.81 21.23
N PHE A 355 -1.15 -2.32 20.63
CA PHE A 355 -1.22 -0.95 20.15
C PHE A 355 -1.31 0.08 21.28
N SER A 356 -2.18 -0.18 22.27
CA SER A 356 -2.45 0.79 23.32
C SER A 356 -1.28 0.95 24.32
N LEU A 357 -0.41 -0.07 24.47
CA LEU A 357 0.80 0.04 25.29
C LEU A 357 1.79 1.10 24.76
N GLY A 358 1.73 1.46 23.49
CA GLY A 358 2.61 2.47 22.89
C GLY A 358 2.37 3.90 23.39
N VAL A 359 1.33 4.16 24.20
CA VAL A 359 1.12 5.46 24.86
C VAL A 359 1.68 5.52 26.27
N LEU A 360 2.16 4.40 26.82
CA LEU A 360 2.75 4.39 28.15
C LEU A 360 4.05 5.21 28.19
N PRO A 361 4.26 6.00 29.25
CA PRO A 361 5.44 6.85 29.34
C PRO A 361 6.73 6.06 29.57
N GLY A 362 7.83 6.55 29.00
CA GLY A 362 9.17 6.00 29.18
C GLY A 362 9.30 4.57 28.69
N THR A 363 9.94 3.73 29.50
CA THR A 363 10.22 2.32 29.15
C THR A 363 9.20 1.33 29.72
N ARG A 364 8.10 1.81 30.31
CA ARG A 364 7.09 0.96 30.98
C ARG A 364 6.51 -0.12 30.04
N ALA A 365 6.38 0.18 28.75
CA ALA A 365 5.86 -0.75 27.77
C ALA A 365 6.80 -1.93 27.46
N ALA A 366 8.10 -1.85 27.80
CA ALA A 366 9.10 -2.87 27.42
C ALA A 366 8.73 -4.28 27.88
N GLY A 367 8.44 -4.46 29.18
CA GLY A 367 8.07 -5.75 29.75
C GLY A 367 6.78 -6.32 29.20
N PRO A 368 5.67 -5.56 29.21
CA PRO A 368 4.41 -5.99 28.62
C PRO A 368 4.51 -6.34 27.13
N LEU A 369 5.18 -5.54 26.32
CA LEU A 369 5.39 -5.81 24.90
C LEU A 369 6.27 -7.06 24.67
N ALA A 370 7.29 -7.26 25.51
CA ALA A 370 8.10 -8.48 25.46
C ALA A 370 7.27 -9.74 25.80
N ALA A 371 6.39 -9.66 26.79
CA ALA A 371 5.48 -10.74 27.15
C ALA A 371 4.52 -11.08 25.98
N LEU A 372 3.96 -10.05 25.33
CA LEU A 372 3.13 -10.23 24.13
C LEU A 372 3.94 -10.82 22.96
N ALA A 373 5.19 -10.39 22.76
CA ALA A 373 6.06 -10.95 21.73
C ALA A 373 6.33 -12.44 21.93
N ILE A 374 6.55 -12.87 23.17
CA ILE A 374 6.73 -14.29 23.52
C ILE A 374 5.46 -15.09 23.23
N LYS A 375 4.30 -14.54 23.54
CA LYS A 375 3.01 -15.24 23.43
C LYS A 375 2.46 -15.23 22.00
N ASP A 376 2.46 -14.07 21.34
CA ASP A 376 1.74 -13.82 20.09
C ASP A 376 2.65 -13.36 18.95
N GLY A 377 3.95 -13.17 19.17
CA GLY A 377 4.89 -12.62 18.17
C GLY A 377 5.11 -13.52 16.94
N ALA A 378 4.63 -14.75 16.95
CA ALA A 378 4.60 -15.61 15.76
C ALA A 378 3.55 -15.13 14.73
N ASP A 379 2.46 -14.51 15.17
CA ASP A 379 1.44 -13.93 14.30
C ASP A 379 1.96 -12.62 13.67
N ALA A 380 1.76 -12.46 12.36
CA ALA A 380 2.28 -11.30 11.61
C ALA A 380 1.61 -9.99 12.02
N TRP A 381 0.31 -10.00 12.33
CA TRP A 381 -0.42 -8.81 12.74
C TRP A 381 -0.07 -8.40 14.16
N CYS A 382 0.06 -9.37 15.06
CA CYS A 382 0.56 -9.12 16.41
C CYS A 382 1.98 -8.51 16.39
N ARG A 383 2.87 -8.99 15.52
CA ARG A 383 4.20 -8.37 15.36
C ARG A 383 4.13 -6.90 14.97
N ILE A 384 3.25 -6.56 14.01
CA ILE A 384 3.06 -5.17 13.58
C ILE A 384 2.56 -4.32 14.74
N ALA A 385 1.55 -4.79 15.46
CA ALA A 385 0.99 -4.09 16.61
C ALA A 385 2.05 -3.83 17.69
N ILE A 386 2.84 -4.85 18.03
CA ILE A 386 3.92 -4.74 19.01
C ILE A 386 4.99 -3.76 18.53
N LEU A 387 5.50 -3.95 17.29
CA LEU A 387 6.55 -3.11 16.75
C LEU A 387 6.12 -1.66 16.51
N SER A 388 4.83 -1.37 16.33
CA SER A 388 4.32 0.01 16.25
C SER A 388 4.44 0.78 17.58
N SER A 389 4.59 0.06 18.69
CA SER A 389 4.51 0.58 20.04
C SER A 389 5.86 0.66 20.78
N ILE A 390 6.98 0.34 20.10
CA ILE A 390 8.31 0.22 20.75
C ILE A 390 9.11 1.52 20.84
N SER A 391 8.64 2.64 20.28
CA SER A 391 9.43 3.86 20.10
C SER A 391 10.13 4.37 21.35
N GLY A 392 9.51 4.22 22.52
CA GLY A 392 10.09 4.63 23.80
C GLY A 392 10.93 3.56 24.50
N CYS A 393 10.93 2.30 24.04
CA CYS A 393 11.42 1.18 24.84
C CYS A 393 12.11 0.06 24.05
N ALA A 394 12.44 0.30 22.78
CA ALA A 394 12.92 -0.74 21.84
C ALA A 394 14.18 -1.47 22.35
N GLY A 395 15.20 -0.74 22.83
CA GLY A 395 16.42 -1.32 23.36
C GLY A 395 16.20 -2.14 24.63
N ASP A 396 15.32 -1.66 25.54
CA ASP A 396 15.00 -2.39 26.77
C ASP A 396 14.23 -3.69 26.50
N MET A 397 13.27 -3.61 25.58
CA MET A 397 12.54 -4.79 25.11
C MET A 397 13.47 -5.80 24.43
N PHE A 398 14.39 -5.31 23.58
CA PHE A 398 15.39 -6.17 22.93
C PHE A 398 16.26 -6.91 23.98
N ARG A 399 16.75 -6.19 24.99
CA ARG A 399 17.58 -6.80 26.06
C ARG A 399 16.84 -7.92 26.80
N GLN A 400 15.56 -7.71 27.12
CA GLN A 400 14.72 -8.71 27.80
C GLN A 400 14.52 -9.96 26.92
N LEU A 401 14.18 -9.79 25.65
CA LEU A 401 13.94 -10.90 24.73
C LEU A 401 15.22 -11.64 24.36
N ALA A 402 16.34 -10.94 24.18
CA ALA A 402 17.65 -11.55 23.94
C ALA A 402 18.10 -12.44 25.13
N GLY A 403 17.75 -12.05 26.37
CA GLY A 403 17.96 -12.87 27.56
C GLY A 403 17.06 -14.12 27.64
N ASN A 404 15.96 -14.18 26.92
CA ASN A 404 15.02 -15.32 26.97
C ASN A 404 15.45 -16.44 26.02
N ARG A 405 16.07 -17.49 26.57
CA ARG A 405 16.62 -18.62 25.78
C ARG A 405 15.54 -19.37 25.00
N ALA A 406 14.36 -19.60 25.59
CA ALA A 406 13.29 -20.32 24.92
C ALA A 406 12.75 -19.54 23.72
N PHE A 407 12.61 -18.22 23.86
CA PHE A 407 12.15 -17.35 22.78
C PHE A 407 13.13 -17.34 21.60
N ARG A 408 14.40 -17.05 21.85
CA ARG A 408 15.44 -16.96 20.80
C ARG A 408 15.75 -18.30 20.14
N ALA A 409 15.51 -19.44 20.80
CA ALA A 409 15.68 -20.77 20.22
C ALA A 409 14.65 -21.08 19.13
N SER A 410 13.48 -20.44 19.16
CA SER A 410 12.42 -20.62 18.16
C SER A 410 12.69 -19.81 16.89
N LEU A 411 12.28 -20.32 15.71
CA LEU A 411 12.39 -19.57 14.46
C LEU A 411 11.60 -18.24 14.48
N PRO A 412 10.34 -18.20 14.94
CA PRO A 412 9.61 -16.93 15.07
C PRO A 412 10.31 -15.95 16.02
N GLY A 413 10.83 -16.42 17.15
CA GLY A 413 11.55 -15.59 18.11
C GLY A 413 12.84 -14.99 17.56
N ARG A 414 13.63 -15.76 16.81
CA ARG A 414 14.83 -15.26 16.12
C ARG A 414 14.48 -14.20 15.09
N THR A 415 13.45 -14.47 14.29
CA THR A 415 12.95 -13.49 13.29
C THR A 415 12.50 -12.20 13.96
N PHE A 416 11.75 -12.31 15.06
CA PHE A 416 11.30 -11.16 15.83
C PHE A 416 12.48 -10.36 16.41
N LEU A 417 13.45 -11.03 17.03
CA LEU A 417 14.65 -10.38 17.59
C LEU A 417 15.45 -9.63 16.52
N ALA A 418 15.61 -10.23 15.34
CA ALA A 418 16.30 -9.57 14.24
C ALA A 418 15.56 -8.29 13.80
N MET A 419 14.25 -8.38 13.58
CA MET A 419 13.42 -7.22 13.25
C MET A 419 13.48 -6.14 14.34
N LEU A 420 13.37 -6.54 15.61
CA LEU A 420 13.43 -5.61 16.74
C LEU A 420 14.79 -4.92 16.86
N ALA A 421 15.90 -5.63 16.64
CA ALA A 421 17.23 -5.05 16.61
C ALA A 421 17.36 -3.97 15.53
N ALA A 422 16.89 -4.26 14.31
CA ALA A 422 16.88 -3.28 13.22
C ALA A 422 16.03 -2.04 13.55
N GLN A 423 14.85 -2.23 14.13
CA GLN A 423 13.97 -1.14 14.54
C GLN A 423 14.59 -0.32 15.68
N ALA A 424 15.11 -0.97 16.72
CA ALA A 424 15.73 -0.30 17.86
C ALA A 424 16.88 0.62 17.43
N THR A 425 17.76 0.11 16.57
CA THR A 425 18.90 0.88 16.05
C THR A 425 18.50 1.99 15.08
N ALA A 426 17.35 1.85 14.39
CA ALA A 426 16.81 2.91 13.55
C ALA A 426 16.14 4.04 14.38
N ILE A 427 15.37 3.65 15.41
CA ILE A 427 14.69 4.61 16.31
C ILE A 427 15.72 5.38 17.14
N ARG A 428 16.68 4.69 17.72
CA ARG A 428 17.74 5.28 18.55
C ARG A 428 19.08 4.66 18.16
N PRO A 429 19.94 5.35 17.41
CA PRO A 429 21.23 4.81 16.96
C PRO A 429 22.11 4.28 18.08
N ALA A 430 22.02 4.84 19.30
CA ALA A 430 22.74 4.36 20.48
C ALA A 430 22.33 2.94 20.92
N ASP A 431 21.16 2.45 20.54
CA ASP A 431 20.72 1.09 20.85
C ASP A 431 21.53 0.02 20.08
N VAL A 432 22.35 0.44 19.12
CA VAL A 432 23.37 -0.45 18.52
C VAL A 432 24.27 -1.07 19.58
N ASP A 433 24.66 -0.29 20.59
CA ASP A 433 25.52 -0.79 21.67
C ASP A 433 24.80 -1.86 22.51
N VAL A 434 23.49 -1.70 22.75
CA VAL A 434 22.65 -2.71 23.41
C VAL A 434 22.64 -4.03 22.63
N VAL A 435 22.51 -3.93 21.29
CA VAL A 435 22.48 -5.10 20.41
C VAL A 435 23.85 -5.79 20.38
N LEU A 436 24.95 -5.02 20.27
CA LEU A 436 26.30 -5.57 20.25
C LEU A 436 26.66 -6.27 21.57
N VAL A 437 26.34 -5.64 22.71
CA VAL A 437 26.54 -6.24 24.05
C VAL A 437 25.72 -7.53 24.18
N ALA A 438 24.52 -7.59 23.62
CA ALA A 438 23.73 -8.82 23.67
C ALA A 438 24.33 -9.93 22.79
N ILE A 439 24.91 -9.60 21.64
CA ILE A 439 25.60 -10.57 20.75
C ILE A 439 26.84 -11.16 21.45
N ASP A 440 27.60 -10.34 22.17
CA ASP A 440 28.79 -10.79 22.91
C ASP A 440 28.46 -11.46 24.25
N GLY A 441 27.25 -11.21 24.81
CA GLY A 441 26.79 -11.73 26.09
C GLY A 441 25.72 -12.84 25.96
N PRO A 442 24.43 -12.55 26.19
CA PRO A 442 23.36 -13.57 26.23
C PRO A 442 23.19 -14.37 24.94
N LEU A 443 23.61 -13.84 23.79
CA LEU A 443 23.57 -14.52 22.48
C LEU A 443 24.89 -15.21 22.12
N ALA A 444 25.90 -15.23 22.99
CA ALA A 444 27.21 -15.82 22.72
C ALA A 444 27.13 -17.35 22.48
N ASP A 445 26.18 -18.02 23.07
CA ASP A 445 25.90 -19.44 22.88
C ASP A 445 24.87 -19.75 21.79
N ASP A 446 24.32 -18.71 21.12
CA ASP A 446 23.25 -18.84 20.12
C ASP A 446 23.65 -18.17 18.78
N GLN A 447 24.57 -18.87 18.06
CA GLN A 447 25.06 -18.39 16.78
C GLN A 447 23.97 -18.15 15.74
N PRO A 448 22.90 -18.98 15.62
CA PRO A 448 21.82 -18.71 14.68
C PRO A 448 21.07 -17.40 14.96
N ALA A 449 20.80 -17.06 16.22
CA ALA A 449 20.15 -15.82 16.58
C ALA A 449 21.05 -14.60 16.34
N ALA A 450 22.32 -14.66 16.80
CA ALA A 450 23.29 -13.59 16.55
C ALA A 450 23.48 -13.32 15.05
N ARG A 451 23.61 -14.39 14.24
CA ARG A 451 23.73 -14.30 12.78
C ARG A 451 22.50 -13.68 12.13
N ALA A 452 21.28 -14.08 12.55
CA ALA A 452 20.05 -13.51 12.03
C ALA A 452 19.94 -11.99 12.32
N ILE A 453 20.35 -11.58 13.52
CA ILE A 453 20.37 -10.16 13.91
C ILE A 453 21.36 -9.37 13.05
N VAL A 454 22.61 -9.86 12.91
CA VAL A 454 23.60 -9.16 12.07
C VAL A 454 23.15 -9.09 10.61
N ALA A 455 22.57 -10.17 10.07
CA ALA A 455 22.04 -10.20 8.71
C ALA A 455 20.90 -9.18 8.49
N GLU A 456 19.95 -9.07 9.44
CA GLU A 456 18.86 -8.10 9.37
C GLU A 456 19.37 -6.66 9.51
N LEU A 457 20.34 -6.44 10.41
CA LEU A 457 21.03 -5.16 10.50
C LEU A 457 21.71 -4.81 9.18
N MET A 458 22.36 -5.75 8.49
CA MET A 458 22.92 -5.52 7.16
C MET A 458 21.87 -5.10 6.13
N ASP A 459 20.63 -5.54 6.23
CA ASP A 459 19.59 -5.20 5.26
C ASP A 459 18.98 -3.82 5.48
N LYS A 460 18.84 -3.35 6.70
CA LYS A 460 17.97 -2.22 7.08
C LYS A 460 18.62 -1.05 7.80
N VAL A 461 19.94 -1.02 8.02
CA VAL A 461 20.56 0.01 8.86
C VAL A 461 20.98 1.29 8.16
N THR A 462 20.97 2.37 8.97
CA THR A 462 21.53 3.69 8.63
C THR A 462 23.04 3.64 8.43
N SER A 463 23.59 4.65 7.77
CA SER A 463 25.04 4.79 7.57
C SER A 463 25.82 4.83 8.90
N GLU A 464 25.25 5.42 9.95
CA GLU A 464 25.85 5.51 11.29
C GLU A 464 25.96 4.14 11.94
N THR A 465 24.90 3.34 11.96
CA THR A 465 24.93 1.98 12.51
C THR A 465 25.86 1.09 11.72
N ARG A 466 25.97 1.27 10.40
CA ARG A 466 26.93 0.60 9.54
C ARG A 466 28.37 0.89 9.98
N THR A 467 28.68 2.16 10.19
CA THR A 467 30.02 2.59 10.65
C THR A 467 30.35 2.01 12.02
N ARG A 468 29.40 1.96 12.94
CA ARG A 468 29.58 1.37 14.27
C ARG A 468 29.79 -0.16 14.19
N LEU A 469 28.98 -0.86 13.40
CA LEU A 469 29.18 -2.30 13.16
C LEU A 469 30.55 -2.62 12.55
N ALA A 470 31.02 -1.78 11.62
CA ALA A 470 32.31 -1.97 10.94
C ALA A 470 33.52 -1.47 11.74
N GLY A 471 33.36 -0.43 12.59
CA GLY A 471 34.48 0.32 13.15
C GLY A 471 34.77 0.14 14.62
N THR A 472 33.79 0.13 15.51
CA THR A 472 33.97 0.14 16.97
C THR A 472 33.32 -1.02 17.71
N GLY A 473 32.36 -1.71 17.10
CA GLY A 473 31.84 -2.96 17.61
C GLY A 473 32.93 -4.02 17.52
N GLY A 474 33.75 -4.18 18.54
CA GLY A 474 34.66 -5.28 18.67
C GLY A 474 33.88 -6.59 18.78
N GLY A 475 34.59 -7.72 18.78
CA GLY A 475 34.03 -8.98 19.16
C GLY A 475 33.27 -9.73 18.07
N ARG A 476 32.27 -10.45 18.50
CA ARG A 476 31.55 -11.46 17.71
C ARG A 476 30.71 -10.91 16.56
N ALA A 477 30.07 -9.77 16.75
CA ALA A 477 29.26 -9.16 15.68
C ALA A 477 30.10 -8.86 14.43
N ARG A 478 31.32 -8.36 14.61
CA ARG A 478 32.26 -8.07 13.52
C ARG A 478 32.75 -9.39 12.86
N ALA A 479 33.00 -10.42 13.64
CA ALA A 479 33.38 -11.73 13.09
C ALA A 479 32.25 -12.32 12.24
N ILE A 480 31.00 -12.28 12.73
CA ILE A 480 29.80 -12.72 11.98
C ILE A 480 29.61 -11.90 10.70
N LEU A 481 29.78 -10.57 10.78
CA LEU A 481 29.70 -9.70 9.60
C LEU A 481 30.76 -10.08 8.55
N ALA A 482 32.00 -10.31 8.97
CA ALA A 482 33.08 -10.73 8.08
C ALA A 482 32.76 -12.08 7.42
N GLU A 483 32.32 -13.09 8.19
CA GLU A 483 31.86 -14.37 7.66
C GLU A 483 30.76 -14.25 6.63
N LEU A 484 29.73 -13.41 6.91
CA LEU A 484 28.61 -13.17 6.00
C LEU A 484 29.06 -12.50 4.71
N LEU A 485 30.01 -11.56 4.78
CA LEU A 485 30.58 -10.89 3.62
C LEU A 485 31.45 -11.83 2.79
N ASP A 486 32.23 -12.71 3.42
CA ASP A 486 33.05 -13.73 2.73
C ASP A 486 32.15 -14.73 1.99
N GLU A 487 31.08 -15.21 2.63
CA GLU A 487 30.08 -16.05 1.99
C GLU A 487 29.37 -15.34 0.82
N ALA A 488 29.08 -14.05 1.00
CA ALA A 488 28.45 -13.23 -0.05
C ALA A 488 29.40 -13.08 -1.26
N ARG A 489 30.71 -12.81 -1.04
CA ARG A 489 31.72 -12.75 -2.12
C ARG A 489 31.82 -14.08 -2.87
N ALA A 490 31.95 -15.19 -2.13
CA ALA A 490 32.02 -16.52 -2.71
C ALA A 490 30.76 -16.84 -3.54
N THR A 491 29.58 -16.51 -3.00
CA THR A 491 28.29 -16.73 -3.69
C THR A 491 28.13 -15.83 -4.92
N ALA A 492 28.52 -14.57 -4.85
CA ALA A 492 28.46 -13.63 -5.97
C ALA A 492 29.37 -14.08 -7.15
N ALA A 493 30.53 -14.61 -6.83
CA ALA A 493 31.52 -15.09 -7.81
C ALA A 493 31.19 -16.45 -8.43
N ASP A 494 30.42 -17.29 -7.75
CA ASP A 494 30.10 -18.66 -8.20
C ASP A 494 29.07 -18.64 -9.35
N GLU A 495 29.56 -18.73 -10.60
CA GLU A 495 28.72 -18.73 -11.81
C GLU A 495 27.80 -19.95 -11.92
N LYS A 496 27.99 -20.99 -11.12
CA LYS A 496 27.11 -22.18 -11.07
C LYS A 496 25.82 -21.91 -10.28
N LYS A 497 25.81 -20.90 -9.42
CA LYS A 497 24.61 -20.55 -8.65
C LYS A 497 23.60 -19.77 -9.48
N PRO A 498 22.30 -19.93 -9.20
CA PRO A 498 21.25 -19.18 -9.89
C PRO A 498 21.48 -17.65 -9.82
N PRO A 499 21.24 -16.91 -10.92
CA PRO A 499 21.46 -15.45 -10.97
C PRO A 499 20.80 -14.69 -9.84
N LYS A 500 19.59 -15.08 -9.44
CA LYS A 500 18.84 -14.47 -8.34
C LYS A 500 19.55 -14.60 -6.98
N ILE A 501 20.17 -15.75 -6.71
CA ILE A 501 20.93 -15.98 -5.48
C ILE A 501 22.21 -15.16 -5.50
N ARG A 502 22.92 -15.14 -6.63
CA ARG A 502 24.11 -14.31 -6.82
C ARG A 502 23.81 -12.82 -6.64
N ALA A 503 22.73 -12.34 -7.25
CA ALA A 503 22.30 -10.95 -7.12
C ALA A 503 22.00 -10.55 -5.68
N ALA A 504 21.36 -11.42 -4.89
CA ALA A 504 21.16 -11.20 -3.45
C ALA A 504 22.48 -11.09 -2.70
N ALA A 505 23.44 -11.96 -3.01
CA ALA A 505 24.79 -11.93 -2.41
C ALA A 505 25.53 -10.64 -2.78
N VAL A 506 25.46 -10.20 -4.04
CA VAL A 506 26.07 -8.93 -4.49
C VAL A 506 25.51 -7.74 -3.71
N ARG A 507 24.18 -7.69 -3.47
CA ARG A 507 23.59 -6.62 -2.68
C ARG A 507 24.06 -6.61 -1.22
N ALA A 508 24.40 -7.77 -0.65
CA ALA A 508 24.96 -7.83 0.69
C ALA A 508 26.35 -7.17 0.79
N LEU A 509 27.11 -7.11 -0.30
CA LEU A 509 28.44 -6.48 -0.32
C LEU A 509 28.42 -4.96 -0.09
N ARG A 510 27.26 -4.32 -0.15
CA ARG A 510 27.11 -2.88 0.20
C ARG A 510 27.55 -2.56 1.64
N PHE A 511 27.70 -3.56 2.50
CA PHE A 511 28.17 -3.43 3.88
C PHE A 511 29.69 -3.55 4.02
N ALA A 512 30.36 -3.99 2.99
CA ALA A 512 31.81 -4.00 2.93
C ALA A 512 32.37 -2.60 2.53
N SER A 513 33.67 -2.43 2.65
CA SER A 513 34.34 -1.22 2.20
C SER A 513 34.34 -1.15 0.67
N PHE A 514 34.02 0.03 0.10
CA PHE A 514 34.13 0.25 -1.34
C PHE A 514 35.52 -0.09 -1.88
N VAL A 515 36.57 0.25 -1.12
CA VAL A 515 37.96 -0.04 -1.51
C VAL A 515 38.19 -1.52 -1.75
N THR A 516 37.59 -2.37 -0.89
CA THR A 516 37.71 -3.84 -0.99
C THR A 516 36.84 -4.41 -2.13
N GLU A 517 35.66 -3.82 -2.37
CA GLU A 517 34.66 -4.36 -3.31
C GLU A 517 34.73 -3.73 -4.71
N ARG A 518 35.57 -2.72 -4.92
CA ARG A 518 35.67 -2.01 -6.20
C ARG A 518 35.91 -2.93 -7.37
N GLU A 519 36.95 -3.75 -7.30
CA GLU A 519 37.33 -4.65 -8.39
C GLU A 519 36.36 -5.83 -8.56
N PRO A 520 35.92 -6.52 -7.47
CA PRO A 520 34.88 -7.54 -7.58
C PRO A 520 33.58 -7.04 -8.21
N LEU A 521 33.08 -5.87 -7.80
CA LEU A 521 31.85 -5.30 -8.35
C LEU A 521 32.02 -4.84 -9.81
N ALA A 522 33.17 -4.26 -10.17
CA ALA A 522 33.48 -3.92 -11.55
C ALA A 522 33.45 -5.15 -12.47
N ALA A 523 34.00 -6.27 -12.03
CA ALA A 523 33.98 -7.53 -12.78
C ALA A 523 32.56 -8.06 -13.03
N LEU A 524 31.64 -7.83 -12.09
CA LEU A 524 30.23 -8.22 -12.19
C LEU A 524 29.40 -7.32 -13.13
N LEU A 525 29.92 -6.18 -13.56
CA LEU A 525 29.30 -5.32 -14.59
C LEU A 525 29.59 -5.81 -16.02
N ALA A 526 30.51 -6.77 -16.21
CA ALA A 526 30.85 -7.29 -17.52
C ALA A 526 29.62 -7.81 -18.27
N SER A 527 29.56 -7.60 -19.60
CA SER A 527 28.41 -7.96 -20.45
C SER A 527 28.06 -9.45 -20.44
N ARG A 528 29.02 -10.33 -20.10
CA ARG A 528 28.81 -11.79 -19.96
C ARG A 528 28.01 -12.17 -18.71
N GLN A 529 27.91 -11.29 -17.72
CA GLN A 529 27.17 -11.56 -16.50
C GLN A 529 25.66 -11.47 -16.71
N PRO A 530 24.86 -12.30 -16.02
CA PRO A 530 23.40 -12.18 -16.07
C PRO A 530 22.92 -10.78 -15.68
N GLY A 531 21.89 -10.27 -16.38
CA GLY A 531 21.37 -8.91 -16.15
C GLY A 531 20.93 -8.65 -14.69
N GLU A 532 20.43 -9.65 -13.97
CA GLU A 532 20.09 -9.53 -12.53
C GLU A 532 21.33 -9.29 -11.66
N VAL A 533 22.45 -9.91 -12.00
CA VAL A 533 23.72 -9.77 -11.28
C VAL A 533 24.34 -8.39 -11.59
N GLN A 534 24.31 -7.96 -12.86
CA GLN A 534 24.74 -6.63 -13.27
C GLN A 534 23.95 -5.54 -12.55
N ALA A 535 22.60 -5.67 -12.51
CA ALA A 535 21.74 -4.73 -11.81
C ALA A 535 22.07 -4.65 -10.32
N ALA A 536 22.26 -5.80 -9.67
CA ALA A 536 22.67 -5.85 -8.27
C ALA A 536 24.04 -5.19 -8.02
N ALA A 537 25.00 -5.32 -8.97
CA ALA A 537 26.30 -4.64 -8.88
C ALA A 537 26.15 -3.12 -9.00
N VAL A 538 25.31 -2.62 -9.92
CA VAL A 538 24.98 -1.19 -10.04
C VAL A 538 24.34 -0.69 -8.75
N ASP A 539 23.33 -1.39 -8.22
CA ASP A 539 22.65 -1.03 -6.97
C ASP A 539 23.63 -0.97 -5.78
N THR A 540 24.55 -1.95 -5.71
CA THR A 540 25.56 -2.03 -4.65
C THR A 540 26.55 -0.89 -4.76
N LEU A 541 27.06 -0.60 -5.94
CA LEU A 541 27.93 0.55 -6.21
C LEU A 541 27.23 1.87 -5.86
N ALA A 542 25.96 2.03 -6.23
CA ALA A 542 25.16 3.21 -5.92
C ALA A 542 24.97 3.43 -4.39
N SER A 543 25.11 2.39 -3.59
CA SER A 543 25.00 2.49 -2.12
C SER A 543 26.22 3.13 -1.45
N TYR A 544 27.36 3.16 -2.11
CA TYR A 544 28.55 3.87 -1.62
C TYR A 544 28.47 5.37 -1.94
N SER A 545 29.15 6.18 -1.12
CA SER A 545 29.25 7.63 -1.34
C SER A 545 30.56 8.07 -1.97
N ASP A 546 31.45 7.13 -2.27
CA ASP A 546 32.79 7.40 -2.82
C ASP A 546 32.68 7.99 -4.25
N ALA A 547 33.45 9.05 -4.52
CA ALA A 547 33.46 9.70 -5.83
C ALA A 547 33.95 8.77 -6.97
N ALA A 548 34.82 7.80 -6.64
CA ALA A 548 35.35 6.87 -7.62
C ALA A 548 34.32 5.85 -8.14
N VAL A 549 33.16 5.72 -7.49
CA VAL A 549 32.06 4.86 -7.98
C VAL A 549 31.62 5.27 -9.38
N ALA A 550 31.47 6.58 -9.63
CA ALA A 550 31.11 7.07 -10.96
C ALA A 550 32.09 6.59 -12.03
N GLY A 551 33.39 6.61 -11.74
CA GLY A 551 34.44 6.11 -12.65
C GLY A 551 34.27 4.61 -12.97
N VAL A 552 33.90 3.79 -11.98
CA VAL A 552 33.64 2.33 -12.18
C VAL A 552 32.45 2.13 -13.12
N LEU A 553 31.34 2.83 -12.88
CA LEU A 553 30.13 2.73 -13.70
C LEU A 553 30.37 3.22 -15.13
N LEU A 554 31.07 4.35 -15.28
CA LEU A 554 31.38 4.95 -16.59
C LEU A 554 32.41 4.13 -17.39
N ALA A 555 33.37 3.49 -16.73
CA ALA A 555 34.29 2.54 -17.37
C ALA A 555 33.56 1.31 -17.94
N ALA A 556 32.55 0.83 -17.28
CA ALA A 556 31.75 -0.31 -17.75
C ALA A 556 30.67 0.10 -18.80
N TRP A 557 30.39 1.40 -18.94
CA TRP A 557 29.29 1.93 -19.78
C TRP A 557 29.26 1.40 -21.22
N PRO A 558 30.37 1.32 -21.96
CA PRO A 558 30.37 0.84 -23.35
C PRO A 558 29.85 -0.59 -23.48
N GLY A 559 30.14 -1.44 -22.48
CA GLY A 559 29.69 -2.85 -22.46
C GLY A 559 28.29 -3.08 -21.89
N MET A 560 27.62 -2.04 -21.40
CA MET A 560 26.29 -2.15 -20.81
C MET A 560 25.20 -2.19 -21.87
N SER A 561 24.17 -3.03 -21.64
CA SER A 561 22.93 -2.98 -22.40
C SER A 561 22.20 -1.65 -22.17
N PRO A 562 21.28 -1.22 -23.04
CA PRO A 562 20.49 -0.01 -22.83
C PRO A 562 19.79 0.03 -21.46
N LYS A 563 19.27 -1.10 -20.99
CA LYS A 563 18.67 -1.22 -19.66
C LYS A 563 19.69 -0.98 -18.53
N MET A 564 20.90 -1.53 -18.65
CA MET A 564 21.95 -1.33 -17.65
C MET A 564 22.48 0.09 -17.65
N ARG A 565 22.59 0.74 -18.82
CA ARG A 565 22.94 2.17 -18.92
C ARG A 565 21.91 3.05 -18.21
N ALA A 566 20.61 2.74 -18.37
CA ALA A 566 19.55 3.46 -17.66
C ALA A 566 19.70 3.33 -16.13
N SER A 567 19.97 2.11 -15.63
CA SER A 567 20.21 1.87 -14.19
C SER A 567 21.48 2.58 -13.70
N ALA A 568 22.59 2.52 -14.46
CA ALA A 568 23.83 3.20 -14.10
C ALA A 568 23.66 4.73 -14.13
N ALA A 569 22.93 5.27 -15.12
CA ALA A 569 22.55 6.66 -15.15
C ALA A 569 21.73 7.08 -13.92
N GLU A 570 20.72 6.27 -13.53
CA GLU A 570 19.95 6.52 -12.31
C GLU A 570 20.86 6.60 -11.08
N ALA A 571 21.80 5.67 -10.94
CA ALA A 571 22.76 5.68 -9.85
C ALA A 571 23.62 6.96 -9.85
N ILE A 572 24.18 7.34 -11.00
CA ILE A 572 25.05 8.51 -11.15
C ILE A 572 24.28 9.81 -10.86
N PHE A 573 23.07 9.96 -11.41
CA PHE A 573 22.23 11.14 -11.19
C PHE A 573 21.62 11.20 -9.79
N GLY A 574 21.62 10.09 -9.06
CA GLY A 574 21.25 10.03 -7.65
C GLY A 574 22.25 10.68 -6.69
N ARG A 575 23.44 11.16 -7.19
CA ARG A 575 24.44 11.80 -6.32
C ARG A 575 25.09 12.99 -7.01
N PRO A 576 24.97 14.20 -6.43
CA PRO A 576 25.54 15.42 -7.01
C PRO A 576 27.02 15.31 -7.37
N VAL A 577 27.83 14.70 -6.51
CA VAL A 577 29.28 14.55 -6.69
C VAL A 577 29.68 13.69 -7.90
N TRP A 578 28.76 12.87 -8.43
CA TRP A 578 29.01 11.98 -9.57
C TRP A 578 28.62 12.62 -10.92
N ILE A 579 27.78 13.65 -10.90
CA ILE A 579 27.29 14.31 -12.11
C ILE A 579 28.45 14.99 -12.88
N GLY A 580 29.43 15.54 -12.15
CA GLY A 580 30.63 16.09 -12.77
C GLY A 580 31.37 15.09 -13.66
N ALA A 581 31.63 13.90 -13.12
CA ALA A 581 32.28 12.80 -13.85
C ALA A 581 31.43 12.31 -15.05
N PHE A 582 30.10 12.33 -14.93
CA PHE A 582 29.21 12.01 -16.04
C PHE A 582 29.30 13.06 -17.17
N LEU A 583 29.29 14.33 -16.83
CA LEU A 583 29.47 15.41 -17.81
C LEU A 583 30.85 15.34 -18.47
N ASP A 584 31.92 14.99 -17.72
CA ASP A 584 33.28 14.76 -18.29
C ASP A 584 33.25 13.60 -19.30
N ALA A 585 32.54 12.50 -18.99
CA ALA A 585 32.42 11.37 -19.89
C ALA A 585 31.62 11.69 -21.15
N VAL A 586 30.63 12.59 -21.09
CA VAL A 586 29.88 13.05 -22.26
C VAL A 586 30.76 14.01 -23.12
N GLU A 587 31.51 14.90 -22.49
CA GLU A 587 32.42 15.81 -23.20
C GLU A 587 33.56 15.07 -23.89
N SER A 588 34.13 14.05 -23.24
CA SER A 588 35.20 13.21 -23.83
C SER A 588 34.68 12.24 -24.90
N GLY A 589 33.35 12.05 -25.02
CA GLY A 589 32.73 11.11 -25.93
C GLY A 589 32.71 9.66 -25.44
N SER A 590 33.13 9.38 -24.20
CA SER A 590 33.05 8.04 -23.57
C SER A 590 31.60 7.63 -23.31
N VAL A 591 30.73 8.62 -23.11
CA VAL A 591 29.26 8.46 -23.09
C VAL A 591 28.71 9.25 -24.29
N GLY A 592 28.00 8.58 -25.17
CA GLY A 592 27.38 9.22 -26.32
C GLY A 592 26.28 10.20 -25.89
N ARG A 593 26.20 11.38 -26.53
CA ARG A 593 25.09 12.32 -26.25
C ARG A 593 23.73 11.69 -26.51
N SER A 594 23.64 10.75 -27.46
CA SER A 594 22.44 9.97 -27.75
C SER A 594 22.10 8.94 -26.68
N ASP A 595 23.05 8.60 -25.82
CA ASP A 595 22.84 7.67 -24.72
C ASP A 595 22.18 8.35 -23.49
N VAL A 596 22.11 9.70 -23.50
CA VAL A 596 21.53 10.50 -22.44
C VAL A 596 20.01 10.65 -22.69
N GLU A 597 19.22 10.02 -21.86
CA GLU A 597 17.76 10.08 -21.98
C GLU A 597 17.22 11.52 -21.88
N PRO A 598 16.17 11.88 -22.63
CA PRO A 598 15.58 13.22 -22.58
C PRO A 598 15.14 13.67 -21.18
N SER A 599 14.66 12.74 -20.34
CA SER A 599 14.32 12.99 -18.95
C SER A 599 15.51 13.49 -18.12
N ARG A 600 16.70 12.94 -18.37
CA ARG A 600 17.96 13.34 -17.71
C ARG A 600 18.43 14.71 -18.19
N LEU A 601 18.24 15.00 -19.46
CA LEU A 601 18.53 16.34 -19.99
C LEU A 601 17.65 17.41 -19.33
N ASN A 602 16.39 17.13 -19.13
CA ASN A 602 15.48 18.04 -18.43
C ASN A 602 15.88 18.22 -16.97
N LEU A 603 16.28 17.14 -16.29
CA LEU A 603 16.82 17.21 -14.93
C LEU A 603 18.07 18.12 -14.86
N LEU A 604 19.01 17.95 -15.77
CA LEU A 604 20.24 18.79 -15.83
C LEU A 604 19.91 20.26 -16.06
N LYS A 605 18.91 20.60 -16.88
CA LYS A 605 18.46 21.98 -17.12
C LYS A 605 17.85 22.65 -15.89
N SER A 606 17.23 21.88 -15.01
CA SER A 606 16.60 22.36 -13.77
C SER A 606 17.40 22.00 -12.51
N TYR A 607 18.66 21.57 -12.69
CA TYR A 607 19.48 21.10 -11.57
C TYR A 607 19.72 22.22 -10.55
N PRO A 608 19.70 21.95 -9.22
CA PRO A 608 19.91 23.00 -8.20
C PRO A 608 21.25 23.74 -8.34
N ASP A 609 22.33 23.02 -8.64
CA ASP A 609 23.65 23.60 -8.81
C ASP A 609 23.79 24.37 -10.15
N LEU A 610 24.16 25.66 -10.06
CA LEU A 610 24.28 26.53 -11.21
C LEU A 610 25.42 26.10 -12.17
N ALA A 611 26.55 25.61 -11.63
CA ALA A 611 27.68 25.16 -12.43
C ALA A 611 27.30 23.94 -13.28
N VAL A 612 26.58 22.98 -12.69
CA VAL A 612 26.04 21.79 -13.40
C VAL A 612 25.09 22.24 -14.51
N ARG A 613 24.14 23.14 -14.21
CA ARG A 613 23.20 23.67 -15.23
C ARG A 613 23.88 24.32 -16.40
N THR A 614 24.83 25.24 -16.11
CA THR A 614 25.52 25.98 -17.12
C THR A 614 26.36 25.07 -18.02
N ARG A 615 27.05 24.10 -17.41
CA ARG A 615 27.84 23.11 -18.15
C ARG A 615 26.99 22.21 -19.02
N ALA A 616 25.87 21.69 -18.45
CA ALA A 616 24.92 20.88 -19.18
C ALA A 616 24.29 21.65 -20.37
N ALA A 617 23.90 22.89 -20.14
CA ALA A 617 23.38 23.75 -21.21
C ALA A 617 24.39 23.91 -22.36
N LYS A 618 25.68 24.06 -22.06
CA LYS A 618 26.75 24.14 -23.08
C LYS A 618 26.92 22.84 -23.87
N ILE A 619 26.91 21.71 -23.18
CA ILE A 619 27.07 20.36 -23.78
C ILE A 619 25.87 20.02 -24.68
N PHE A 620 24.66 20.35 -24.24
CA PHE A 620 23.42 20.00 -24.90
C PHE A 620 22.70 21.18 -25.55
N SER A 621 23.43 22.19 -26.00
CA SER A 621 22.97 23.51 -26.47
C SER A 621 22.13 23.52 -27.75
N SER A 622 21.84 22.42 -28.40
CA SER A 622 20.89 22.41 -29.50
C SER A 622 19.47 22.65 -28.94
N GLY A 623 18.99 23.90 -29.13
CA GLY A 623 17.72 24.36 -28.61
C GLY A 623 16.55 23.44 -28.96
N LEU A 624 15.69 23.20 -27.97
CA LEU A 624 14.36 22.61 -28.20
C LEU A 624 13.57 23.60 -29.05
N ALA A 625 13.21 23.21 -30.28
CA ALA A 625 12.23 23.92 -31.08
C ALA A 625 10.94 24.07 -30.25
N ARG A 626 10.20 25.18 -30.45
CA ARG A 626 8.88 25.30 -29.84
C ARG A 626 8.04 24.09 -30.21
N ARG A 627 7.33 23.45 -29.23
CA ARG A 627 6.59 22.23 -29.48
C ARG A 627 5.56 22.36 -30.62
N GLN A 628 4.97 23.53 -30.80
CA GLN A 628 4.04 23.79 -31.91
C GLN A 628 4.72 23.63 -33.29
N ASP A 629 5.94 24.04 -33.41
CA ASP A 629 6.72 23.89 -34.66
C ASP A 629 7.03 22.43 -34.94
N VAL A 630 7.35 21.68 -33.88
CA VAL A 630 7.59 20.24 -33.96
C VAL A 630 6.31 19.49 -34.36
N VAL A 631 5.18 19.77 -33.70
CA VAL A 631 3.90 19.16 -34.02
C VAL A 631 3.51 19.45 -35.48
N ALA A 632 3.65 20.69 -35.93
CA ALA A 632 3.35 21.08 -37.32
C ALA A 632 4.25 20.33 -38.34
N ALA A 633 5.54 20.18 -38.02
CA ALA A 633 6.47 19.45 -38.89
C ALA A 633 6.10 17.96 -39.03
N TYR A 634 5.50 17.37 -37.98
CA TYR A 634 5.15 15.96 -37.94
C TYR A 634 3.70 15.63 -38.38
N GLN A 635 2.85 16.64 -38.67
CA GLN A 635 1.51 16.40 -39.21
C GLN A 635 1.56 15.58 -40.53
N LYS A 636 2.59 15.73 -41.31
CA LYS A 636 2.82 14.93 -42.52
C LYS A 636 2.93 13.42 -42.26
N ALA A 637 3.20 13.02 -41.01
CA ALA A 637 3.21 11.59 -40.64
C ALA A 637 1.81 10.96 -40.69
N LEU A 638 0.76 11.77 -40.46
CA LEU A 638 -0.63 11.33 -40.52
C LEU A 638 -1.11 11.05 -41.96
N GLU A 639 -0.49 11.70 -42.94
CA GLU A 639 -0.82 11.57 -44.35
C GLU A 639 -0.07 10.39 -45.02
N ARG A 640 0.96 9.88 -44.36
CA ARG A 640 1.81 8.81 -44.88
C ARG A 640 1.24 7.44 -44.53
N LYS A 641 1.33 6.51 -45.46
CA LYS A 641 1.03 5.09 -45.24
C LYS A 641 2.22 4.49 -44.44
N GLY A 642 2.02 4.24 -43.14
CA GLY A 642 3.02 3.59 -42.29
C GLY A 642 3.00 2.07 -42.43
N ASP A 643 4.09 1.43 -41.98
CA ASP A 643 4.27 -0.02 -41.94
C ASP A 643 4.24 -0.51 -40.49
N ARG A 644 3.42 -1.51 -40.20
CA ARG A 644 3.19 -2.03 -38.85
C ARG A 644 4.45 -2.66 -38.23
N GLU A 645 5.18 -3.45 -39.01
CA GLU A 645 6.34 -4.19 -38.45
C GLU A 645 7.52 -3.26 -38.17
N ARG A 646 7.78 -2.27 -39.04
CA ARG A 646 8.75 -1.22 -38.74
C ARG A 646 8.28 -0.37 -37.56
N GLY A 647 6.99 -0.08 -37.46
CA GLY A 647 6.40 0.66 -36.33
C GLY A 647 6.56 -0.08 -35.01
N ARG A 648 6.44 -1.40 -35.01
CA ARG A 648 6.73 -2.23 -33.86
C ARG A 648 8.19 -2.11 -33.41
N ALA A 649 9.13 -2.16 -34.32
CA ALA A 649 10.55 -1.96 -34.00
C ALA A 649 10.82 -0.55 -33.42
N VAL A 650 10.16 0.49 -33.93
CA VAL A 650 10.22 1.85 -33.38
C VAL A 650 9.67 1.89 -31.94
N PHE A 651 8.54 1.20 -31.70
CA PHE A 651 7.94 1.08 -30.37
C PHE A 651 8.87 0.34 -29.39
N GLU A 652 9.42 -0.79 -29.81
CA GLU A 652 10.35 -1.57 -28.98
C GLU A 652 11.57 -0.76 -28.56
N LYS A 653 12.09 0.06 -29.46
CA LYS A 653 13.27 0.88 -29.23
C LYS A 653 12.99 2.08 -28.32
N ASN A 654 11.88 2.80 -28.51
CA ASN A 654 11.68 4.13 -27.95
C ASN A 654 10.57 4.21 -26.90
N CYS A 655 9.64 3.22 -26.83
CA CYS A 655 8.43 3.30 -26.03
C CYS A 655 8.33 2.17 -24.98
N SER A 656 8.92 0.99 -25.29
CA SER A 656 8.76 -0.22 -24.50
C SER A 656 9.36 -0.15 -23.08
N SER A 657 10.28 0.77 -22.81
CA SER A 657 10.79 1.00 -21.47
C SER A 657 9.72 1.47 -20.48
N CYS A 658 8.72 2.20 -20.97
CA CYS A 658 7.65 2.77 -20.14
C CYS A 658 6.25 2.24 -20.49
N HIS A 659 6.02 1.85 -21.72
CA HIS A 659 4.71 1.38 -22.19
C HIS A 659 4.73 -0.10 -22.58
N ARG A 660 3.63 -0.77 -22.26
CA ARG A 660 3.41 -2.16 -22.69
C ARG A 660 2.34 -2.22 -23.77
N LEU A 661 2.65 -2.95 -24.86
CA LEU A 661 1.72 -3.22 -25.95
C LEU A 661 2.02 -4.62 -26.54
N GLU A 662 0.99 -5.42 -26.84
CA GLU A 662 1.13 -6.79 -27.40
C GLU A 662 2.17 -7.67 -26.65
N ASN A 663 2.20 -7.61 -25.31
CA ASN A 663 3.17 -8.30 -24.46
C ASN A 663 4.63 -7.82 -24.56
N VAL A 664 4.90 -6.71 -25.25
CA VAL A 664 6.20 -6.08 -25.32
C VAL A 664 6.22 -4.85 -24.42
N GLY A 665 7.26 -4.71 -23.59
CA GLY A 665 7.52 -3.54 -22.75
C GLY A 665 6.98 -3.59 -21.34
N GLN A 666 7.02 -2.45 -20.64
CA GLN A 666 6.74 -2.29 -19.22
C GLN A 666 5.45 -1.50 -18.98
N ARG A 667 4.80 -1.72 -17.83
CA ARG A 667 3.61 -0.97 -17.39
C ARG A 667 4.01 0.16 -16.44
N VAL A 668 4.76 1.13 -16.94
CA VAL A 668 5.13 2.33 -16.17
C VAL A 668 4.22 3.50 -16.54
N GLY A 669 4.13 3.81 -17.82
CA GLY A 669 3.29 4.86 -18.36
C GLY A 669 1.82 4.46 -18.52
N ALA A 670 1.04 5.33 -19.16
CA ALA A 670 -0.36 5.08 -19.46
C ALA A 670 -0.55 3.80 -20.27
N GLU A 671 -1.66 3.10 -20.02
CA GLU A 671 -2.06 1.92 -20.79
C GLU A 671 -2.39 2.33 -22.23
N LEU A 672 -1.74 1.70 -23.21
CA LEU A 672 -1.88 2.04 -24.62
C LEU A 672 -2.93 1.22 -25.38
N SER A 673 -3.56 0.25 -24.72
CA SER A 673 -4.58 -0.59 -25.33
C SER A 673 -5.79 0.17 -25.89
N ALA A 674 -6.12 1.31 -25.28
CA ALA A 674 -7.21 2.19 -25.71
C ALA A 674 -6.71 3.44 -26.49
N ILE A 675 -5.44 3.50 -26.85
CA ILE A 675 -4.85 4.70 -27.48
C ILE A 675 -5.45 4.99 -28.84
N ARG A 676 -5.86 3.95 -29.56
CA ARG A 676 -6.53 4.02 -30.85
C ARG A 676 -7.83 4.81 -30.81
N ASP A 677 -8.54 4.74 -29.68
CA ASP A 677 -9.84 5.38 -29.49
C ASP A 677 -9.75 6.92 -29.39
N ARG A 678 -8.53 7.44 -29.19
CA ARG A 678 -8.25 8.88 -29.17
C ARG A 678 -8.02 9.47 -30.56
N GLY A 679 -7.85 8.67 -31.60
CA GLY A 679 -7.50 9.09 -32.94
C GLY A 679 -6.00 9.41 -33.12
N LEU A 680 -5.50 9.21 -34.33
CA LEU A 680 -4.06 9.31 -34.64
C LEU A 680 -3.49 10.70 -34.39
N GLU A 681 -4.28 11.76 -34.61
CA GLU A 681 -3.87 13.14 -34.41
C GLU A 681 -3.60 13.42 -32.92
N ALA A 682 -4.51 12.98 -32.05
CA ALA A 682 -4.33 13.11 -30.60
C ALA A 682 -3.15 12.25 -30.09
N VAL A 683 -2.93 11.08 -30.66
CA VAL A 683 -1.81 10.20 -30.33
C VAL A 683 -0.49 10.88 -30.72
N LEU A 684 -0.39 11.42 -31.93
CA LEU A 684 0.79 12.18 -32.40
C LEU A 684 1.08 13.35 -31.47
N LEU A 685 0.05 14.12 -31.11
CA LEU A 685 0.19 15.24 -30.20
C LEU A 685 0.72 14.83 -28.84
N ASN A 686 0.16 13.76 -28.25
CA ASN A 686 0.61 13.26 -26.94
C ASN A 686 2.04 12.71 -26.96
N ILE A 687 2.51 12.19 -28.09
CA ILE A 687 3.89 11.74 -28.27
C ILE A 687 4.85 12.94 -28.33
N LEU A 688 4.48 13.96 -29.07
CA LEU A 688 5.35 15.11 -29.34
C LEU A 688 5.28 16.21 -28.25
N ASP A 689 4.12 16.36 -27.58
CA ASP A 689 3.89 17.35 -26.52
C ASP A 689 3.22 16.69 -25.30
N PRO A 690 3.94 15.79 -24.59
CA PRO A 690 3.39 15.01 -23.48
C PRO A 690 3.07 15.86 -22.24
N ASN A 691 3.50 17.11 -22.19
CA ASN A 691 3.24 18.02 -21.08
C ASN A 691 1.97 18.84 -21.24
N ARG A 692 1.30 18.76 -22.37
CA ARG A 692 0.09 19.54 -22.66
C ARG A 692 -1.09 19.17 -21.75
N GLU A 693 -1.26 17.86 -21.49
CA GLU A 693 -2.34 17.34 -20.64
C GLU A 693 -1.80 16.15 -19.83
N VAL A 694 -1.38 16.38 -18.59
CA VAL A 694 -0.81 15.35 -17.72
C VAL A 694 -1.81 14.99 -16.64
N MET A 695 -2.23 13.72 -16.58
CA MET A 695 -2.99 13.22 -15.43
C MET A 695 -2.09 13.16 -14.19
N PRO A 696 -2.61 13.48 -12.98
CA PRO A 696 -1.82 13.59 -11.75
C PRO A 696 -0.95 12.38 -11.44
N GLN A 697 -1.42 11.15 -11.74
CA GLN A 697 -0.67 9.91 -11.51
C GLN A 697 0.54 9.74 -12.44
N PHE A 698 0.67 10.51 -13.50
CA PHE A 698 1.78 10.47 -14.45
C PHE A 698 2.70 11.68 -14.34
N LEU A 699 2.55 12.48 -13.30
CA LEU A 699 3.48 13.56 -12.99
C LEU A 699 4.81 12.98 -12.50
N SER A 700 5.88 13.61 -12.92
CA SER A 700 7.23 13.34 -12.43
C SER A 700 7.47 14.05 -11.11
N TYR A 701 8.11 13.34 -10.18
CA TYR A 701 8.54 13.84 -8.88
C TYR A 701 10.05 13.71 -8.75
N VAL A 702 10.65 14.64 -8.06
CA VAL A 702 12.02 14.58 -7.56
C VAL A 702 11.92 14.40 -6.04
N LEU A 703 12.55 13.35 -5.54
CA LEU A 703 12.66 13.03 -4.13
C LEU A 703 14.13 13.05 -3.75
N VAL A 704 14.49 13.86 -2.77
CA VAL A 704 15.83 13.91 -2.20
C VAL A 704 15.79 13.23 -0.84
N THR A 705 16.69 12.30 -0.61
CA THR A 705 16.78 11.63 0.70
C THR A 705 17.76 12.37 1.62
N THR A 706 17.60 12.19 2.93
CA THR A 706 18.50 12.73 3.97
C THR A 706 19.96 12.26 3.81
N SER A 707 20.18 11.17 3.07
CA SER A 707 21.52 10.72 2.67
C SER A 707 22.05 11.40 1.41
N GLY A 708 21.35 12.40 0.86
CA GLY A 708 21.71 13.12 -0.36
C GLY A 708 21.45 12.35 -1.65
N ARG A 709 20.70 11.24 -1.63
CA ARG A 709 20.28 10.55 -2.87
C ARG A 709 19.11 11.29 -3.49
N VAL A 710 19.15 11.41 -4.82
CA VAL A 710 18.07 11.98 -5.62
C VAL A 710 17.37 10.86 -6.38
N LEU A 711 16.07 10.72 -6.20
CA LEU A 711 15.21 9.79 -6.94
C LEU A 711 14.26 10.58 -7.84
N THR A 712 14.12 10.12 -9.08
CA THR A 712 13.16 10.70 -10.02
C THR A 712 12.20 9.61 -10.49
N GLY A 713 10.91 9.87 -10.42
CA GLY A 713 9.89 8.87 -10.80
C GLY A 713 8.48 9.35 -10.56
N MET A 714 7.53 8.44 -10.71
CA MET A 714 6.13 8.66 -10.36
C MET A 714 5.82 8.06 -8.99
N ILE A 715 4.97 8.70 -8.22
CA ILE A 715 4.45 8.11 -6.98
C ILE A 715 3.41 7.05 -7.37
N SER A 716 3.74 5.78 -7.17
CA SER A 716 2.85 4.65 -7.49
C SER A 716 2.05 4.15 -6.29
N ALA A 717 2.55 4.37 -5.08
CA ALA A 717 1.84 4.06 -3.84
C ALA A 717 2.32 4.99 -2.72
N GLU A 718 1.43 5.20 -1.76
CA GLU A 718 1.69 6.03 -0.59
C GLU A 718 1.10 5.36 0.65
N THR A 719 1.89 5.30 1.71
CA THR A 719 1.46 4.85 3.04
C THR A 719 1.69 5.95 4.06
N ALA A 720 1.27 5.72 5.30
CA ALA A 720 1.53 6.68 6.39
C ALA A 720 3.03 6.98 6.55
N ASN A 721 3.90 5.98 6.37
CA ASN A 721 5.31 6.04 6.68
C ASN A 721 6.23 5.96 5.46
N SER A 722 5.71 5.72 4.26
CA SER A 722 6.54 5.54 3.06
C SER A 722 5.86 6.01 1.77
N LEU A 723 6.69 6.33 0.79
CA LEU A 723 6.29 6.55 -0.59
C LEU A 723 6.94 5.50 -1.48
N THR A 724 6.20 4.98 -2.46
CA THR A 724 6.75 4.10 -3.48
C THR A 724 6.96 4.91 -4.76
N ILE A 725 8.22 5.10 -5.14
CA ILE A 725 8.61 5.76 -6.39
C ILE A 725 8.79 4.70 -7.47
N LYS A 726 8.03 4.82 -8.55
CA LYS A 726 8.15 3.97 -9.72
C LYS A 726 9.07 4.62 -10.75
N LYS A 727 10.14 3.90 -11.12
CA LYS A 727 11.21 4.36 -12.00
C LYS A 727 10.95 3.99 -13.47
N PRO A 728 11.72 4.57 -14.44
CA PRO A 728 11.53 4.29 -15.87
C PRO A 728 11.71 2.83 -16.26
N ASP A 729 12.54 2.09 -15.54
CA ASP A 729 12.79 0.66 -15.78
C ASP A 729 11.66 -0.26 -15.27
N GLY A 730 10.58 0.34 -14.74
CA GLY A 730 9.45 -0.39 -14.16
C GLY A 730 9.69 -0.85 -12.73
N SER A 731 10.89 -0.68 -12.18
CA SER A 731 11.17 -0.97 -10.77
C SER A 731 10.46 0.03 -9.86
N ALA A 732 10.17 -0.40 -8.65
CA ALA A 732 9.58 0.46 -7.63
C ALA A 732 10.47 0.44 -6.38
N GLU A 733 10.70 1.62 -5.81
CA GLU A 733 11.47 1.78 -4.58
C GLU A 733 10.59 2.38 -3.50
N ASN A 734 10.54 1.71 -2.36
CA ASN A 734 9.83 2.20 -1.21
C ASN A 734 10.78 3.01 -0.32
N VAL A 735 10.48 4.29 -0.16
CA VAL A 735 11.27 5.24 0.63
C VAL A 735 10.47 5.62 1.86
N LEU A 736 11.07 5.49 3.04
CA LEU A 736 10.45 5.94 4.27
C LEU A 736 10.32 7.47 4.26
N ARG A 737 9.21 7.99 4.76
CA ARG A 737 8.99 9.46 4.81
C ARG A 737 10.06 10.20 5.62
N LEU A 738 10.63 9.56 6.63
CA LEU A 738 11.74 10.10 7.41
C LEU A 738 13.04 10.25 6.64
N ASP A 739 13.25 9.40 5.62
CA ASP A 739 14.41 9.47 4.77
C ASP A 739 14.23 10.49 3.63
N ILE A 740 13.07 11.17 3.57
CA ILE A 740 12.78 12.18 2.55
C ILE A 740 13.15 13.56 3.10
N GLU A 741 14.16 14.18 2.51
CA GLU A 741 14.51 15.58 2.78
C GLU A 741 13.66 16.53 1.93
N GLU A 742 13.45 16.20 0.64
CA GLU A 742 12.62 16.99 -0.26
C GLU A 742 11.78 16.09 -1.16
N LEU A 743 10.51 16.44 -1.31
CA LEU A 743 9.62 15.87 -2.32
C LEU A 743 9.00 16.98 -3.14
N ARG A 744 9.30 17.02 -4.43
CA ARG A 744 8.82 18.07 -5.33
C ARG A 744 8.24 17.48 -6.59
N SER A 745 7.01 17.90 -6.94
CA SER A 745 6.48 17.67 -8.29
C SER A 745 7.20 18.58 -9.28
N THR A 746 7.59 18.03 -10.41
CA THR A 746 8.14 18.83 -11.52
C THR A 746 7.06 19.58 -12.29
N GLY A 747 5.78 19.24 -12.07
CA GLY A 747 4.66 19.71 -12.87
C GLY A 747 4.67 19.18 -14.30
N GLN A 748 5.56 18.26 -14.64
CA GLN A 748 5.77 17.72 -15.98
C GLN A 748 5.37 16.25 -16.05
N SER A 749 5.01 15.82 -17.25
CA SER A 749 4.79 14.42 -17.57
C SER A 749 6.05 13.60 -17.33
N TYR A 750 5.87 12.39 -16.85
CA TYR A 750 6.95 11.40 -16.81
C TYR A 750 7.34 10.89 -18.21
N MET A 751 6.44 11.04 -19.19
CA MET A 751 6.77 10.82 -20.59
C MET A 751 7.69 11.96 -21.09
N PRO A 752 8.89 11.64 -21.61
CA PRO A 752 9.85 12.66 -22.01
C PRO A 752 9.44 13.42 -23.25
N GLU A 753 9.81 14.68 -23.32
CA GLU A 753 9.83 15.46 -24.57
C GLU A 753 11.06 15.14 -25.40
N GLY A 754 11.00 15.40 -26.70
CA GLY A 754 12.16 15.30 -27.59
C GLY A 754 12.27 13.96 -28.31
N LEU A 755 11.23 13.14 -28.30
CA LEU A 755 11.21 11.86 -29.03
C LEU A 755 11.38 12.05 -30.55
N GLU A 756 11.01 13.22 -31.09
CA GLU A 756 11.22 13.56 -32.49
C GLU A 756 12.71 13.58 -32.93
N LYS A 757 13.64 13.65 -32.00
CA LYS A 757 15.07 13.56 -32.30
C LYS A 757 15.51 12.13 -32.61
N GLN A 758 14.74 11.15 -32.17
CA GLN A 758 15.02 9.72 -32.33
C GLN A 758 14.08 9.05 -33.33
N ILE A 759 12.92 9.65 -33.58
CA ILE A 759 11.86 9.14 -34.43
C ILE A 759 11.60 10.20 -35.51
N ASP A 760 12.08 10.00 -36.73
CA ASP A 760 11.78 10.90 -37.83
C ASP A 760 10.33 10.77 -38.32
N VAL A 761 9.92 11.63 -39.26
CA VAL A 761 8.53 11.68 -39.76
C VAL A 761 8.10 10.34 -40.38
N ALA A 762 9.02 9.60 -41.04
CA ALA A 762 8.70 8.32 -41.64
C ALA A 762 8.52 7.24 -40.56
N ALA A 763 9.45 7.17 -39.61
CA ALA A 763 9.37 6.28 -38.46
C ALA A 763 8.15 6.58 -37.57
N MET A 764 7.75 7.86 -37.47
CA MET A 764 6.53 8.26 -36.75
C MET A 764 5.28 7.76 -37.47
N ALA A 765 5.21 7.80 -38.81
CA ALA A 765 4.10 7.21 -39.57
C ALA A 765 4.01 5.69 -39.32
N ASP A 766 5.16 5.01 -39.33
CA ASP A 766 5.25 3.58 -39.06
C ASP A 766 4.77 3.27 -37.60
N LEU A 767 5.21 4.05 -36.61
CA LEU A 767 4.79 3.94 -35.21
C LEU A 767 3.29 4.13 -35.04
N LEU A 768 2.74 5.18 -35.67
CA LEU A 768 1.29 5.44 -35.66
C LEU A 768 0.48 4.29 -36.32
N ALA A 769 0.99 3.72 -37.39
CA ALA A 769 0.39 2.54 -38.04
C ALA A 769 0.40 1.32 -37.11
N TYR A 770 1.48 1.10 -36.37
CA TYR A 770 1.55 0.04 -35.36
C TYR A 770 0.57 0.29 -34.22
N LEU A 771 0.59 1.46 -33.58
CA LEU A 771 -0.30 1.81 -32.48
C LEU A 771 -1.78 1.72 -32.87
N ASN A 772 -2.13 2.06 -34.12
CA ASN A 772 -3.48 1.97 -34.64
C ASN A 772 -3.91 0.53 -35.04
N SER A 773 -2.95 -0.34 -35.32
CA SER A 773 -3.20 -1.72 -35.78
C SER A 773 -3.45 -2.70 -34.64
N VAL A 774 -3.08 -2.35 -33.40
CA VAL A 774 -3.24 -3.21 -32.23
C VAL A 774 -4.72 -3.27 -31.86
N LYS A 775 -5.26 -4.49 -31.88
CA LYS A 775 -6.69 -4.79 -31.67
C LYS A 775 -7.01 -4.99 -30.19
#